data_cf790b36a3be923919477cb57c0a922a
#
_entry.id   cf790b36a3be923919477cb57c0a922a
#
_cell.length_a   1.000
_cell.length_b   1.000
_cell.length_c   1.000
_cell.angle_alpha   90.00
_cell.angle_beta   90.00
_cell.angle_gamma   90.00
#
_symmetry.space_group_name_H-M   'P 1'
#
loop_
_entity.id
_entity.type
_entity.pdbx_description
1 polymer ?
#
loop_
_entity_poly.entity_id
_entity_poly.type
_entity_poly.pdbx_seq_one_letter_code
_entity_poly.pdbx_strand_id
1 'polypeptide(L)'
;MNNPFDKLSEISVDKPKTVIAIAIIGIFALSSFAQYIVFDNSEDAFWPENDTTSLLYEVEDTYNVDLDLVRSIVKFDGDLEEESTWIMLANVESQMLGYEELVPFHYGLFGGSPNSGPASSVMFWQQIQDPGSDTWSSGVEAALMNVVMSDDENLSSAVGTAMAAITSIPSVDYPDSTVLNQWSETSSVRGTPSEWQARMDSGDNNADTINNLIGMVSGLTDGRAIEQNMTIAPLQGQLMGALSPLNALQNLDMKSSMMSMFPTESRDDPWTLANMALITVAIDTKPSLHEVELETEVSVLVSDMSVDLETSLINSVNIEYSENDELTVFSFSRFAEEQAGNVGAEIGMLTSASVVILGIILWRQFRSVRDTSIVIFLTLLAIGATYGVSGVLKLEFNAAMNSIPILLLAIGVDYGLHVVLRYREELVNMDSEGKETMADFSKEARIKALKTGTMLTSAALVVAIFTDMVGFLSFRLSSQNFLVVFGTVIAVGLFFIYLLSITALPALLTVLKPQKIPVAKSVKVEKSKFSTWSGEQALNPMTVVVAALLLSLPVGAGITQLEIGFDFRDQLDEDIPVVANFLILSDEFSGQNQPPLYVVLNVEVFSEEGKDAYLNSMSVLDADPSITDQTGVWEVLELESSRDSDLREILDSLDTANPEWLSLQDWADANQDLTFRYLRGDFKQTVISFQAPTLDWQKTVDFVTELDNSLNEEGEASISGRGLILAQVSEDVAKSAVASTGIVAGIILIMLLGINISREKTPQRGILKGFVMWLPLSIVVIWVYGLMGWFGYQLNSQTVTIGALTLGLGVDYAVHFVTRLDEEIEHDPNAGIVNWISITNATTGRAMMAAAFTTAGGFAVLNLSSLLPLRLFGQVFVIAILLALVSSIILLPCLMSIFGLIPKEESSV
;
A
#
# COMPACT_ATOMS: atom_id res chain seq x y z
N MET A 1 -33.79 5.23 -39.99
CA MET A 1 -33.99 5.25 -38.54
C MET A 1 -33.24 6.47 -38.02
N ASN A 2 -33.91 7.42 -37.33
CA ASN A 2 -33.25 8.59 -36.81
C ASN A 2 -32.25 8.14 -35.73
N ASN A 3 -30.97 8.26 -36.08
CA ASN A 3 -29.87 7.96 -35.16
C ASN A 3 -29.97 8.93 -33.96
N PRO A 4 -29.92 8.47 -32.69
CA PRO A 4 -29.98 9.35 -31.52
C PRO A 4 -28.89 10.44 -31.53
N PHE A 5 -27.75 10.19 -32.14
CA PHE A 5 -26.66 11.14 -32.27
C PHE A 5 -26.99 12.30 -33.20
N ASP A 6 -27.84 12.11 -34.22
CA ASP A 6 -28.29 13.17 -35.09
C ASP A 6 -29.05 14.23 -34.30
N LYS A 7 -29.96 13.80 -33.42
CA LYS A 7 -30.76 14.71 -32.57
C LYS A 7 -29.88 15.49 -31.57
N LEU A 8 -28.88 14.79 -30.97
CA LEU A 8 -27.96 15.46 -30.03
C LEU A 8 -27.11 16.52 -30.71
N SER A 9 -26.53 16.20 -31.88
CA SER A 9 -25.76 17.16 -32.69
C SER A 9 -26.65 18.35 -33.11
N GLU A 10 -27.89 18.13 -33.56
CA GLU A 10 -28.84 19.19 -33.92
C GLU A 10 -29.16 20.11 -32.73
N ILE A 11 -29.51 19.54 -31.58
CA ILE A 11 -29.82 20.32 -30.37
C ILE A 11 -28.62 21.16 -29.94
N SER A 12 -27.40 20.59 -29.99
CA SER A 12 -26.16 21.27 -29.58
C SER A 12 -25.84 22.49 -30.44
N VAL A 13 -26.11 22.43 -31.73
CA VAL A 13 -25.83 23.47 -32.67
C VAL A 13 -27.00 24.49 -32.83
N ASP A 14 -28.25 24.00 -32.73
CA ASP A 14 -29.45 24.84 -32.89
C ASP A 14 -29.80 25.64 -31.62
N LYS A 15 -29.50 25.10 -30.42
CA LYS A 15 -29.74 25.72 -29.10
C LYS A 15 -28.45 25.83 -28.25
N PRO A 16 -27.36 26.39 -28.78
CA PRO A 16 -26.05 26.32 -28.17
C PRO A 16 -25.99 26.95 -26.77
N LYS A 17 -26.65 28.12 -26.59
CA LYS A 17 -26.66 28.82 -25.29
C LYS A 17 -27.34 27.98 -24.19
N THR A 18 -28.43 27.28 -24.54
CA THR A 18 -29.15 26.41 -23.60
C THR A 18 -28.28 25.20 -23.20
N VAL A 19 -27.64 24.58 -24.20
CA VAL A 19 -26.76 23.43 -23.95
C VAL A 19 -25.57 23.83 -23.07
N ILE A 20 -24.93 24.97 -23.36
CA ILE A 20 -23.80 25.46 -22.55
C ILE A 20 -24.26 25.76 -21.11
N ALA A 21 -25.42 26.40 -20.94
CA ALA A 21 -25.94 26.75 -19.62
C ALA A 21 -26.27 25.47 -18.81
N ILE A 22 -26.93 24.49 -19.43
CA ILE A 22 -27.24 23.22 -18.77
C ILE A 22 -25.96 22.46 -18.38
N ALA A 23 -24.98 22.41 -19.28
CA ALA A 23 -23.70 21.75 -19.02
C ALA A 23 -22.95 22.41 -17.84
N ILE A 24 -22.81 23.73 -17.87
CA ILE A 24 -22.07 24.46 -16.84
C ILE A 24 -22.80 24.38 -15.50
N ILE A 25 -24.10 24.71 -15.44
CA ILE A 25 -24.86 24.75 -14.19
C ILE A 25 -24.97 23.34 -13.62
N GLY A 26 -25.29 22.35 -14.47
CA GLY A 26 -25.44 20.96 -14.04
C GLY A 26 -24.15 20.38 -13.46
N ILE A 27 -23.03 20.68 -14.11
CA ILE A 27 -21.72 20.18 -13.63
C ILE A 27 -21.28 20.91 -12.37
N PHE A 28 -21.44 22.24 -12.27
CA PHE A 28 -21.11 22.95 -11.04
C PHE A 28 -21.94 22.47 -9.86
N ALA A 29 -23.24 22.22 -10.08
CA ALA A 29 -24.09 21.66 -9.05
C ALA A 29 -23.64 20.25 -8.65
N LEU A 30 -23.22 19.43 -9.62
CA LEU A 30 -22.72 18.09 -9.35
C LEU A 30 -21.34 18.14 -8.63
N SER A 31 -20.42 18.98 -9.10
CA SER A 31 -19.09 19.14 -8.51
C SER A 31 -19.13 19.59 -7.04
N SER A 32 -20.20 20.25 -6.59
CA SER A 32 -20.34 20.64 -5.18
C SER A 32 -20.39 19.46 -4.22
N PHE A 33 -20.74 18.27 -4.73
CA PHE A 33 -20.73 17.05 -3.92
C PHE A 33 -19.33 16.45 -3.73
N ALA A 34 -18.31 16.93 -4.44
CA ALA A 34 -16.94 16.44 -4.27
C ALA A 34 -16.41 16.60 -2.83
N GLN A 35 -16.96 17.53 -2.06
CA GLN A 35 -16.62 17.71 -0.63
C GLN A 35 -16.98 16.50 0.27
N TYR A 36 -17.77 15.55 -0.23
CA TYR A 36 -18.16 14.34 0.50
C TYR A 36 -17.30 13.12 0.13
N ILE A 37 -16.24 13.30 -0.65
CA ILE A 37 -15.25 12.24 -0.89
C ILE A 37 -14.48 12.02 0.40
N VAL A 38 -14.36 10.77 0.79
CA VAL A 38 -13.52 10.35 1.91
C VAL A 38 -12.14 10.02 1.37
N PHE A 39 -11.11 10.59 1.99
CA PHE A 39 -9.73 10.24 1.65
C PHE A 39 -9.21 9.29 2.72
N ASP A 40 -8.79 8.13 2.30
CA ASP A 40 -8.18 7.11 3.11
C ASP A 40 -6.81 6.76 2.51
N ASN A 41 -5.75 7.18 3.19
CA ASN A 41 -4.37 6.93 2.78
C ASN A 41 -3.68 5.89 3.68
N SER A 42 -4.46 5.22 4.53
CA SER A 42 -3.96 4.12 5.34
C SER A 42 -3.57 2.93 4.47
N GLU A 43 -2.82 2.02 5.04
CA GLU A 43 -2.40 0.79 4.37
C GLU A 43 -3.59 -0.10 4.03
N ASP A 44 -4.58 -0.16 4.92
CA ASP A 44 -5.78 -0.97 4.79
C ASP A 44 -6.71 -0.53 3.64
N ALA A 45 -6.60 0.72 3.16
CA ALA A 45 -7.26 1.15 1.92
C ALA A 45 -6.90 0.31 0.68
N PHE A 46 -5.82 -0.46 0.76
CA PHE A 46 -5.36 -1.37 -0.30
C PHE A 46 -5.68 -2.84 -0.04
N TRP A 47 -6.21 -3.17 1.14
CA TRP A 47 -6.47 -4.55 1.52
C TRP A 47 -7.66 -5.16 0.76
N PRO A 48 -7.63 -6.48 0.49
CA PRO A 48 -8.75 -7.15 -0.16
C PRO A 48 -9.91 -7.33 0.82
N GLU A 49 -11.14 -7.25 0.34
CA GLU A 49 -12.33 -7.61 1.11
C GLU A 49 -12.47 -9.14 1.15
N ASN A 50 -11.87 -9.79 2.14
CA ASN A 50 -11.91 -11.25 2.33
C ASN A 50 -12.02 -11.63 3.82
N ASP A 51 -12.13 -12.94 4.08
CA ASP A 51 -12.29 -13.45 5.44
C ASP A 51 -11.05 -13.15 6.32
N THR A 52 -9.84 -13.18 5.75
CA THR A 52 -8.59 -12.87 6.46
C THR A 52 -8.56 -11.42 6.93
N THR A 53 -8.94 -10.47 6.07
CA THR A 53 -9.01 -9.04 6.42
C THR A 53 -10.12 -8.79 7.44
N SER A 54 -11.29 -9.41 7.26
CA SER A 54 -12.38 -9.29 8.22
C SER A 54 -12.00 -9.83 9.59
N LEU A 55 -11.23 -10.92 9.62
CA LEU A 55 -10.72 -11.50 10.86
C LEU A 55 -9.70 -10.58 11.55
N LEU A 56 -8.83 -9.91 10.78
CA LEU A 56 -7.89 -8.95 11.36
C LEU A 56 -8.62 -7.77 11.99
N TYR A 57 -9.62 -7.20 11.32
CA TYR A 57 -10.43 -6.13 11.90
C TYR A 57 -11.17 -6.59 13.17
N GLU A 58 -11.68 -7.84 13.20
CA GLU A 58 -12.27 -8.41 14.41
C GLU A 58 -11.23 -8.51 15.54
N VAL A 59 -10.00 -8.91 15.23
CA VAL A 59 -8.91 -8.98 16.22
C VAL A 59 -8.54 -7.59 16.72
N GLU A 60 -8.36 -6.63 15.85
CA GLU A 60 -8.01 -5.24 16.21
C GLU A 60 -9.12 -4.59 17.06
N ASP A 61 -10.39 -4.76 16.68
CA ASP A 61 -11.53 -4.22 17.42
C ASP A 61 -11.76 -4.91 18.78
N THR A 62 -11.59 -6.25 18.81
CA THR A 62 -11.91 -7.04 20.02
C THR A 62 -10.82 -6.95 21.06
N TYR A 63 -9.56 -6.97 20.63
CA TYR A 63 -8.41 -7.12 21.52
C TYR A 63 -7.60 -5.83 21.69
N ASN A 64 -8.03 -4.74 21.05
CA ASN A 64 -7.36 -3.44 21.11
C ASN A 64 -5.84 -3.54 20.94
N VAL A 65 -5.42 -4.29 19.90
CA VAL A 65 -3.99 -4.51 19.61
C VAL A 65 -3.34 -3.35 18.85
N ASP A 66 -4.12 -2.34 18.49
CA ASP A 66 -3.66 -1.17 17.74
C ASP A 66 -2.99 -0.17 18.68
N LEU A 67 -1.68 -0.30 18.83
CA LEU A 67 -0.84 0.61 19.60
C LEU A 67 -0.03 1.48 18.65
N ASP A 68 0.07 2.77 18.94
CA ASP A 68 1.07 3.60 18.28
C ASP A 68 2.42 3.44 18.99
N LEU A 69 3.36 2.84 18.28
CA LEU A 69 4.74 2.68 18.73
C LEU A 69 5.54 3.90 18.24
N VAL A 70 5.76 4.86 19.16
CA VAL A 70 6.62 6.00 18.87
C VAL A 70 8.07 5.53 18.87
N ARG A 71 8.72 5.59 17.73
CA ARG A 71 10.07 5.09 17.49
C ARG A 71 11.02 6.24 17.19
N SER A 72 11.99 6.43 18.05
CA SER A 72 13.03 7.42 17.88
C SER A 72 14.32 6.74 17.41
N ILE A 73 14.82 7.15 16.27
CA ILE A 73 16.11 6.72 15.74
C ILE A 73 17.12 7.81 16.08
N VAL A 74 18.08 7.47 16.94
CA VAL A 74 19.15 8.36 17.36
C VAL A 74 20.41 7.99 16.60
N LYS A 75 20.88 8.85 15.70
CA LYS A 75 22.19 8.72 15.05
C LYS A 75 23.24 9.46 15.86
N PHE A 76 24.40 8.89 16.02
CA PHE A 76 25.51 9.47 16.79
C PHE A 76 26.85 9.30 16.05
N ASP A 77 27.73 10.29 16.25
CA ASP A 77 29.06 10.35 15.60
C ASP A 77 30.13 9.59 16.39
N GLY A 78 29.84 9.23 17.65
CA GLY A 78 30.67 8.40 18.51
C GLY A 78 30.38 6.91 18.38
N ASP A 79 30.95 6.14 19.26
CA ASP A 79 30.65 4.73 19.45
C ASP A 79 29.99 4.50 20.83
N LEU A 80 29.56 3.28 21.09
CA LEU A 80 28.96 2.91 22.38
C LEU A 80 30.00 2.68 23.49
N GLU A 81 31.28 2.79 23.21
CA GLU A 81 32.32 2.83 24.24
C GLU A 81 32.42 4.21 24.91
N GLU A 82 31.78 5.24 24.30
CA GLU A 82 31.77 6.59 24.84
C GLU A 82 30.61 6.81 25.83
N GLU A 83 30.93 7.35 27.00
CA GLU A 83 29.93 7.68 28.05
C GLU A 83 28.94 8.75 27.60
N SER A 84 29.34 9.68 26.75
CA SER A 84 28.52 10.75 26.16
C SER A 84 27.38 10.21 25.34
N THR A 85 27.59 9.14 24.56
CA THR A 85 26.55 8.49 23.77
C THR A 85 25.43 7.95 24.66
N TRP A 86 25.76 7.29 25.75
CA TRP A 86 24.77 6.77 26.70
C TRP A 86 24.01 7.86 27.46
N ILE A 87 24.67 8.97 27.79
CA ILE A 87 24.00 10.14 28.37
C ILE A 87 22.98 10.71 27.39
N MET A 88 23.31 10.82 26.13
CA MET A 88 22.40 11.28 25.08
C MET A 88 21.21 10.33 24.93
N LEU A 89 21.43 9.02 24.82
CA LEU A 89 20.36 8.03 24.73
C LEU A 89 19.42 8.09 25.92
N ALA A 90 19.96 8.14 27.17
CA ALA A 90 19.14 8.25 28.36
C ALA A 90 18.30 9.53 28.41
N ASN A 91 18.83 10.64 27.89
CA ASN A 91 18.09 11.90 27.82
C ASN A 91 16.95 11.84 26.82
N VAL A 92 17.14 11.20 25.64
CA VAL A 92 16.07 11.00 24.68
C VAL A 92 14.97 10.12 25.28
N GLU A 93 15.35 8.99 25.88
CA GLU A 93 14.40 8.10 26.56
C GLU A 93 13.62 8.82 27.67
N SER A 94 14.33 9.62 28.50
CA SER A 94 13.70 10.38 29.55
C SER A 94 12.70 11.44 29.02
N GLN A 95 13.02 12.10 27.91
CA GLN A 95 12.11 13.08 27.29
C GLN A 95 10.86 12.41 26.72
N MET A 96 11.01 11.26 26.07
CA MET A 96 9.88 10.49 25.55
C MET A 96 8.94 10.05 26.69
N LEU A 97 9.50 9.49 27.76
CA LEU A 97 8.73 9.06 28.94
C LEU A 97 8.18 10.21 29.77
N GLY A 98 8.81 11.37 29.72
CA GLY A 98 8.44 12.55 30.50
C GLY A 98 7.46 13.51 29.84
N TYR A 99 6.90 13.17 28.69
CA TYR A 99 5.92 14.00 27.99
C TYR A 99 4.57 13.95 28.75
N GLU A 100 4.35 14.98 29.61
CA GLU A 100 3.30 14.97 30.64
C GLU A 100 1.90 14.62 30.10
N GLU A 101 1.56 15.05 28.89
CA GLU A 101 0.24 14.86 28.28
C GLU A 101 0.02 13.40 27.83
N LEU A 102 1.09 12.63 27.54
CA LEU A 102 1.01 11.24 27.10
C LEU A 102 1.26 10.21 28.20
N VAL A 103 1.79 10.62 29.36
CA VAL A 103 2.03 9.70 30.49
C VAL A 103 0.80 8.84 30.85
N PRO A 104 -0.45 9.38 30.84
CA PRO A 104 -1.63 8.57 31.14
C PRO A 104 -1.95 7.49 30.11
N PHE A 105 -1.38 7.59 28.92
CA PHE A 105 -1.62 6.69 27.78
C PHE A 105 -0.45 5.74 27.50
N HIS A 106 0.59 5.76 28.33
CA HIS A 106 1.70 4.82 28.22
C HIS A 106 1.22 3.40 28.45
N TYR A 107 1.60 2.51 27.53
CA TYR A 107 1.26 1.09 27.61
C TYR A 107 2.49 0.21 27.89
N GLY A 108 2.42 -0.58 28.93
CA GLY A 108 3.52 -1.43 29.35
C GLY A 108 3.65 -2.72 28.53
N LEU A 109 4.32 -2.65 27.39
CA LEU A 109 4.59 -3.81 26.50
C LEU A 109 5.83 -4.61 26.95
N PHE A 110 6.92 -3.92 27.19
CA PHE A 110 8.24 -4.51 27.35
C PHE A 110 8.46 -4.98 28.79
N GLY A 111 7.85 -6.11 29.14
CA GLY A 111 7.91 -6.65 30.51
C GLY A 111 7.22 -5.75 31.55
N GLY A 112 6.22 -4.93 31.12
CA GLY A 112 5.51 -3.96 31.96
C GLY A 112 6.02 -2.53 31.82
N SER A 113 7.13 -2.27 31.09
CA SER A 113 7.58 -0.92 30.74
C SER A 113 6.92 -0.43 29.45
N PRO A 114 6.54 0.87 29.35
CA PRO A 114 6.14 1.46 28.07
C PRO A 114 7.34 1.73 27.16
N ASN A 115 8.58 1.67 27.67
CA ASN A 115 9.79 2.04 26.97
C ASN A 115 10.68 0.82 26.71
N SER A 116 11.19 0.75 25.47
CA SER A 116 12.28 -0.14 25.07
C SER A 116 13.39 0.71 24.47
N GLY A 117 14.42 0.96 25.28
CA GLY A 117 15.58 1.76 24.87
C GLY A 117 16.88 1.21 25.46
N PRO A 118 18.03 1.49 24.83
CA PRO A 118 19.33 0.96 25.26
C PRO A 118 19.72 1.37 26.69
N ALA A 119 19.48 2.65 27.06
CA ALA A 119 19.82 3.15 28.38
C ALA A 119 18.94 2.54 29.49
N SER A 120 17.63 2.46 29.25
CA SER A 120 16.70 1.77 30.16
C SER A 120 17.08 0.31 30.34
N SER A 121 17.47 -0.36 29.25
CA SER A 121 17.87 -1.77 29.29
C SER A 121 19.14 -1.98 30.12
N VAL A 122 20.14 -1.12 29.95
CA VAL A 122 21.37 -1.18 30.76
C VAL A 122 21.06 -0.90 32.22
N MET A 123 20.25 0.11 32.49
CA MET A 123 19.87 0.47 33.83
C MET A 123 19.08 -0.64 34.53
N PHE A 124 18.10 -1.25 33.84
CA PHE A 124 17.34 -2.38 34.32
C PHE A 124 18.27 -3.58 34.61
N TRP A 125 19.18 -3.89 33.66
CA TRP A 125 20.19 -4.93 33.84
C TRP A 125 21.09 -4.66 35.05
N GLN A 126 21.51 -3.40 35.27
CA GLN A 126 22.31 -3.02 36.44
C GLN A 126 21.56 -3.24 37.75
N GLN A 127 20.26 -2.94 37.83
CA GLN A 127 19.45 -3.19 39.02
C GLN A 127 19.40 -4.68 39.36
N ILE A 128 19.30 -5.54 38.35
CA ILE A 128 19.33 -7.00 38.53
C ILE A 128 20.70 -7.49 38.96
N GLN A 129 21.77 -6.86 38.45
CA GLN A 129 23.18 -7.27 38.67
C GLN A 129 23.88 -6.47 39.77
N ASP A 130 23.18 -5.60 40.52
CA ASP A 130 23.79 -4.69 41.49
C ASP A 130 24.60 -5.48 42.54
N PRO A 131 25.80 -5.01 42.92
CA PRO A 131 26.57 -5.49 44.06
C PRO A 131 25.81 -5.45 45.40
N GLY A 132 24.77 -4.64 45.53
CA GLY A 132 23.79 -4.73 46.61
C GLY A 132 23.08 -6.06 46.66
N SER A 133 22.92 -6.71 45.51
CA SER A 133 22.33 -8.04 45.39
C SER A 133 23.23 -9.14 45.99
N ASP A 134 24.57 -9.00 45.95
CA ASP A 134 25.48 -9.93 46.62
C ASP A 134 25.32 -9.90 48.13
N THR A 135 25.07 -8.72 48.71
CA THR A 135 24.78 -8.58 50.13
C THR A 135 23.40 -9.11 50.46
N TRP A 136 22.46 -8.89 49.55
CA TRP A 136 21.10 -9.42 49.67
C TRP A 136 21.10 -10.94 49.54
N SER A 137 21.72 -11.49 48.48
CA SER A 137 21.79 -12.94 48.25
C SER A 137 22.50 -13.67 49.41
N SER A 138 23.58 -13.13 49.94
CA SER A 138 24.24 -13.64 51.14
C SER A 138 23.35 -13.60 52.37
N GLY A 139 22.54 -12.55 52.53
CA GLY A 139 21.55 -12.39 53.57
C GLY A 139 20.43 -13.40 53.50
N VAL A 140 19.91 -13.61 52.27
CA VAL A 140 18.89 -14.65 52.00
C VAL A 140 19.46 -16.06 52.22
N GLU A 141 20.66 -16.34 51.73
CA GLU A 141 21.34 -17.60 51.92
C GLU A 141 21.52 -17.91 53.44
N ALA A 142 21.98 -16.93 54.19
CA ALA A 142 22.12 -17.05 55.64
C ALA A 142 20.77 -17.28 56.35
N ALA A 143 19.74 -16.59 55.93
CA ALA A 143 18.36 -16.72 56.47
C ALA A 143 17.77 -18.11 56.14
N LEU A 144 17.96 -18.62 54.86
CA LEU A 144 17.54 -19.95 54.46
C LEU A 144 18.32 -21.04 55.20
N MET A 145 19.63 -20.87 55.42
CA MET A 145 20.43 -21.77 56.23
C MET A 145 19.92 -21.82 57.69
N ASN A 146 19.49 -20.66 58.22
CA ASN A 146 18.89 -20.63 59.53
C ASN A 146 17.58 -21.44 59.59
N VAL A 147 16.78 -21.39 58.52
CA VAL A 147 15.57 -22.26 58.41
C VAL A 147 15.96 -23.75 58.45
N VAL A 148 17.01 -24.14 57.70
CA VAL A 148 17.50 -25.52 57.70
C VAL A 148 17.99 -25.99 59.09
N MET A 149 18.62 -25.08 59.85
CA MET A 149 19.23 -25.40 61.14
C MET A 149 18.32 -25.19 62.35
N SER A 150 17.17 -24.56 62.19
CA SER A 150 16.24 -24.26 63.28
C SER A 150 15.54 -25.57 63.75
N ASP A 151 15.26 -25.64 65.08
CA ASP A 151 14.36 -26.65 65.67
C ASP A 151 12.90 -26.23 65.45
N ASP A 152 11.98 -27.20 65.67
CA ASP A 152 10.56 -27.03 65.39
C ASP A 152 9.91 -25.85 66.09
N GLU A 153 10.39 -25.51 67.30
CA GLU A 153 9.88 -24.35 68.05
C GLU A 153 10.25 -22.99 67.41
N ASN A 154 11.37 -22.96 66.67
CA ASN A 154 11.89 -21.70 66.05
C ASN A 154 11.68 -21.66 64.52
N LEU A 155 11.15 -22.71 63.95
CA LEU A 155 11.01 -22.88 62.47
C LEU A 155 10.18 -21.74 61.88
N SER A 156 9.01 -21.42 62.44
CA SER A 156 8.12 -20.37 61.96
C SER A 156 8.79 -18.97 61.97
N SER A 157 9.57 -18.72 63.06
CA SER A 157 10.33 -17.45 63.13
C SER A 157 11.48 -17.40 62.15
N ALA A 158 12.18 -18.49 61.88
CA ALA A 158 13.24 -18.56 60.91
C ALA A 158 12.72 -18.38 59.47
N VAL A 159 11.57 -18.99 59.16
CA VAL A 159 10.87 -18.79 57.88
C VAL A 159 10.44 -17.35 57.71
N GLY A 160 9.83 -16.75 58.73
CA GLY A 160 9.47 -15.31 58.66
C GLY A 160 10.67 -14.40 58.41
N THR A 161 11.83 -14.74 58.99
CA THR A 161 13.08 -14.01 58.74
C THR A 161 13.59 -14.23 57.29
N ALA A 162 13.51 -15.44 56.79
CA ALA A 162 13.91 -15.74 55.41
C ALA A 162 12.98 -15.06 54.39
N MET A 163 11.66 -15.12 54.62
CA MET A 163 10.71 -14.36 53.80
C MET A 163 10.98 -12.85 53.82
N ALA A 164 11.21 -12.25 54.99
CA ALA A 164 11.56 -10.85 55.09
C ALA A 164 12.87 -10.53 54.35
N ALA A 165 13.86 -11.42 54.36
CA ALA A 165 15.10 -11.27 53.60
C ALA A 165 14.85 -11.35 52.06
N ILE A 166 14.03 -12.30 51.62
CA ILE A 166 13.67 -12.47 50.21
C ILE A 166 12.84 -11.27 49.74
N THR A 167 11.83 -10.84 50.48
CA THR A 167 10.98 -9.70 50.13
C THR A 167 11.63 -8.32 50.30
N SER A 168 12.83 -8.25 50.88
CA SER A 168 13.62 -7.02 50.99
C SER A 168 14.44 -6.73 49.72
N ILE A 169 14.19 -7.44 48.61
CA ILE A 169 14.72 -7.08 47.33
C ILE A 169 14.28 -5.65 47.02
N PRO A 170 15.18 -4.74 46.60
CA PRO A 170 14.77 -3.50 45.99
C PRO A 170 13.82 -3.82 44.84
N SER A 171 12.65 -3.18 44.84
CA SER A 171 11.72 -3.28 43.72
C SER A 171 12.51 -2.97 42.45
N VAL A 172 12.51 -3.91 41.49
CA VAL A 172 13.07 -3.65 40.18
C VAL A 172 11.98 -2.86 39.47
N ASP A 173 12.03 -1.55 39.66
CA ASP A 173 11.10 -0.66 38.98
C ASP A 173 11.66 -0.34 37.59
N TYR A 174 10.80 -0.38 36.59
CA TYR A 174 11.18 0.12 35.29
C TYR A 174 11.54 1.61 35.39
N PRO A 175 12.62 2.04 34.74
CA PRO A 175 13.06 3.42 34.84
C PRO A 175 12.02 4.38 34.26
N ASP A 176 11.54 5.27 35.12
CA ASP A 176 10.78 6.43 34.67
C ASP A 176 11.70 7.57 34.20
N SER A 177 11.15 8.65 33.68
CA SER A 177 11.90 9.81 33.22
C SER A 177 12.80 10.43 34.30
N THR A 178 12.37 10.41 35.57
CA THR A 178 13.14 10.99 36.68
C THR A 178 14.36 10.16 37.01
N VAL A 179 14.19 8.85 37.02
CA VAL A 179 15.26 7.89 37.31
C VAL A 179 16.29 7.85 36.16
N LEU A 180 15.84 7.90 34.91
CA LEU A 180 16.74 8.01 33.75
C LEU A 180 17.57 9.30 33.75
N ASN A 181 16.95 10.43 34.10
CA ASN A 181 17.66 11.69 34.26
C ASN A 181 18.74 11.60 35.36
N GLN A 182 18.39 11.04 36.51
CA GLN A 182 19.34 10.85 37.62
C GLN A 182 20.51 9.92 37.19
N TRP A 183 20.22 8.86 36.46
CA TRP A 183 21.24 7.94 35.94
C TRP A 183 22.15 8.64 34.94
N SER A 184 21.62 9.46 34.02
CA SER A 184 22.41 10.23 33.05
C SER A 184 23.35 11.25 33.73
N GLU A 185 22.90 11.89 34.81
CA GLU A 185 23.65 12.94 35.52
C GLU A 185 24.71 12.39 36.50
N THR A 186 24.56 11.14 36.97
CA THR A 186 25.38 10.60 38.07
C THR A 186 26.28 9.45 37.64
N SER A 187 27.52 9.77 37.30
CA SER A 187 28.51 8.76 36.82
C SER A 187 28.76 7.61 37.81
N SER A 188 28.63 7.86 39.13
CA SER A 188 28.81 6.82 40.16
C SER A 188 27.64 5.81 40.21
N VAL A 189 26.50 6.16 39.66
CA VAL A 189 25.32 5.28 39.52
C VAL A 189 25.37 4.57 38.16
N ARG A 190 25.73 5.31 37.11
CA ARG A 190 25.79 4.79 35.74
C ARG A 190 26.90 3.75 35.52
N GLY A 191 28.09 3.95 36.10
CA GLY A 191 29.27 3.18 35.75
C GLY A 191 29.82 3.54 34.37
N THR A 192 30.68 2.69 33.81
CA THR A 192 31.31 2.93 32.51
C THR A 192 30.91 1.85 31.48
N PRO A 193 30.76 2.19 30.19
CA PRO A 193 30.44 1.22 29.14
C PRO A 193 31.35 0.01 29.11
N SER A 194 32.65 0.18 29.35
CA SER A 194 33.65 -0.91 29.41
C SER A 194 33.42 -1.87 30.57
N GLU A 195 32.92 -1.37 31.71
CA GLU A 195 32.53 -2.23 32.85
C GLU A 195 31.28 -3.06 32.51
N TRP A 196 30.30 -2.47 31.85
CA TRP A 196 29.07 -3.17 31.42
C TRP A 196 29.39 -4.26 30.40
N GLN A 197 30.18 -3.93 29.39
CA GLN A 197 30.62 -4.88 28.35
C GLN A 197 31.37 -6.06 29.00
N ALA A 198 32.34 -5.79 29.86
CA ALA A 198 33.11 -6.85 30.52
C ALA A 198 32.20 -7.78 31.36
N ARG A 199 31.17 -7.23 32.00
CA ARG A 199 30.22 -8.02 32.80
C ARG A 199 29.25 -8.82 31.92
N MET A 200 28.72 -8.23 30.83
CA MET A 200 27.87 -8.93 29.88
C MET A 200 28.62 -10.09 29.19
N ASP A 201 29.88 -9.87 28.85
CA ASP A 201 30.70 -10.88 28.17
C ASP A 201 31.17 -12.00 29.11
N SER A 202 31.32 -11.73 30.41
CA SER A 202 31.66 -12.73 31.39
C SER A 202 30.54 -13.73 31.65
N GLY A 203 29.30 -13.40 31.32
CA GLY A 203 28.13 -14.21 31.66
C GLY A 203 27.92 -14.30 33.19
N ASP A 204 28.55 -13.38 33.93
CA ASP A 204 28.49 -13.33 35.39
C ASP A 204 27.13 -12.71 35.78
N ASN A 205 26.12 -13.53 35.86
CA ASN A 205 24.78 -13.15 36.27
C ASN A 205 24.43 -13.79 37.59
N ASN A 206 23.50 -13.20 38.33
CA ASN A 206 23.02 -13.77 39.58
C ASN A 206 22.19 -15.09 39.39
N ALA A 207 22.05 -15.56 38.16
CA ALA A 207 21.29 -16.75 37.84
C ALA A 207 21.73 -17.97 38.63
N ASP A 208 23.06 -18.19 38.74
CA ASP A 208 23.58 -19.31 39.52
C ASP A 208 23.28 -19.15 41.02
N THR A 209 23.35 -17.94 41.52
CA THR A 209 23.02 -17.57 42.91
C THR A 209 21.54 -17.81 43.19
N ILE A 210 20.66 -17.37 42.33
CA ILE A 210 19.20 -17.52 42.43
C ILE A 210 18.83 -19.02 42.28
N ASN A 211 19.41 -19.74 41.32
CA ASN A 211 19.23 -21.18 41.20
C ASN A 211 19.69 -21.93 42.43
N ASN A 212 20.79 -21.52 43.06
CA ASN A 212 21.24 -22.06 44.30
C ASN A 212 20.25 -21.79 45.43
N LEU A 213 19.69 -20.59 45.53
CA LEU A 213 18.66 -20.24 46.52
C LEU A 213 17.38 -21.07 46.31
N ILE A 214 16.93 -21.21 45.06
CA ILE A 214 15.79 -22.10 44.70
C ILE A 214 16.10 -23.53 45.05
N GLY A 215 17.30 -24.03 44.75
CA GLY A 215 17.77 -25.35 45.14
C GLY A 215 17.78 -25.55 46.66
N MET A 216 18.19 -24.53 47.41
CA MET A 216 18.14 -24.55 48.88
C MET A 216 16.71 -24.66 49.43
N VAL A 217 15.79 -23.85 48.86
CA VAL A 217 14.36 -23.87 49.24
C VAL A 217 13.74 -25.24 48.90
N SER A 218 14.04 -25.77 47.73
CA SER A 218 13.60 -27.12 47.30
C SER A 218 14.18 -28.21 48.19
N GLY A 219 15.47 -28.09 48.56
CA GLY A 219 16.15 -29.05 49.44
C GLY A 219 15.70 -29.01 50.90
N LEU A 220 15.00 -27.94 51.31
CA LEU A 220 14.40 -27.86 52.64
C LEU A 220 13.36 -28.97 52.91
N THR A 221 12.85 -29.63 51.87
CA THR A 221 11.89 -30.74 51.99
C THR A 221 12.55 -32.10 52.22
N ASP A 222 13.74 -32.35 51.64
CA ASP A 222 14.30 -33.71 51.61
C ASP A 222 14.77 -34.25 52.95
N GLY A 223 15.12 -33.36 53.88
CA GLY A 223 15.56 -33.80 55.23
C GLY A 223 14.48 -33.81 56.30
N ARG A 224 13.49 -32.94 56.25
CA ARG A 224 12.43 -32.76 57.25
C ARG A 224 11.03 -33.20 56.81
N ALA A 225 10.80 -33.34 55.50
CA ALA A 225 9.50 -33.75 54.94
C ALA A 225 9.05 -35.11 55.40
N ILE A 226 9.98 -35.99 55.77
CA ILE A 226 9.66 -37.35 56.21
C ILE A 226 9.10 -37.35 57.63
N GLU A 227 9.48 -36.40 58.48
CA GLU A 227 9.03 -36.34 59.88
C GLU A 227 7.90 -35.32 60.13
N GLN A 228 7.73 -34.29 59.29
CA GLN A 228 6.81 -33.15 59.52
C GLN A 228 6.10 -32.60 58.22
N ASN A 229 5.64 -33.45 57.40
CA ASN A 229 5.13 -33.21 56.06
C ASN A 229 4.01 -32.13 55.95
N MET A 230 3.29 -31.81 57.03
CA MET A 230 2.17 -30.85 57.02
C MET A 230 2.57 -29.41 57.32
N THR A 231 3.76 -29.19 57.93
CA THR A 231 4.17 -27.81 58.34
C THR A 231 5.20 -27.18 57.40
N ILE A 232 6.00 -27.95 56.70
CA ILE A 232 7.09 -27.45 55.89
C ILE A 232 6.66 -27.18 54.45
N ALA A 233 5.78 -27.99 53.89
CA ALA A 233 5.34 -27.81 52.48
C ALA A 233 4.62 -26.45 52.20
N PRO A 234 3.70 -25.96 53.03
CA PRO A 234 3.13 -24.60 52.83
C PRO A 234 4.16 -23.51 52.96
N LEU A 235 5.12 -23.62 53.88
CA LEU A 235 6.19 -22.64 54.07
C LEU A 235 7.19 -22.65 52.94
N GLN A 236 7.45 -23.79 52.37
CA GLN A 236 8.25 -23.93 51.13
C GLN A 236 7.56 -23.27 49.94
N GLY A 237 6.25 -23.48 49.78
CA GLY A 237 5.45 -22.81 48.77
C GLY A 237 5.52 -21.28 48.88
N GLN A 238 5.42 -20.71 50.09
CA GLN A 238 5.55 -19.28 50.35
C GLN A 238 6.97 -18.76 49.99
N LEU A 239 8.00 -19.49 50.34
CA LEU A 239 9.38 -19.15 50.04
C LEU A 239 9.67 -19.19 48.50
N MET A 240 9.14 -20.22 47.83
CA MET A 240 9.23 -20.34 46.37
C MET A 240 8.45 -19.24 45.68
N GLY A 241 7.26 -18.91 46.15
CA GLY A 241 6.48 -17.81 45.66
C GLY A 241 7.22 -16.46 45.80
N ALA A 242 7.90 -16.21 46.91
CA ALA A 242 8.70 -14.99 47.08
C ALA A 242 9.93 -14.93 46.16
N LEU A 243 10.52 -16.08 45.76
CA LEU A 243 11.65 -16.12 44.82
C LEU A 243 11.22 -16.14 43.33
N SER A 244 9.94 -16.41 43.06
CA SER A 244 9.42 -16.56 41.70
C SER A 244 9.64 -15.32 40.79
N PRO A 245 9.46 -14.09 41.24
CA PRO A 245 9.75 -12.90 40.41
C PRO A 245 11.20 -12.87 39.92
N LEU A 246 12.14 -13.26 40.74
CA LEU A 246 13.56 -13.34 40.37
C LEU A 246 13.84 -14.47 39.39
N ASN A 247 13.14 -15.58 39.52
CA ASN A 247 13.29 -16.70 38.57
C ASN A 247 12.75 -16.32 37.17
N ALA A 248 11.67 -15.58 37.11
CA ALA A 248 11.16 -15.01 35.82
C ALA A 248 12.17 -14.05 35.16
N LEU A 249 12.83 -13.22 35.94
CA LEU A 249 13.84 -12.29 35.45
C LEU A 249 15.14 -12.97 34.95
N GLN A 250 15.46 -14.19 35.43
CA GLN A 250 16.61 -14.95 34.96
C GLN A 250 16.51 -15.43 33.51
N ASN A 251 15.28 -15.67 33.04
CA ASN A 251 15.03 -16.17 31.68
C ASN A 251 14.98 -15.05 30.63
N LEU A 252 15.03 -13.77 31.05
CA LEU A 252 15.12 -12.66 30.14
C LEU A 252 16.53 -12.56 29.57
N ASP A 253 16.70 -12.84 28.28
CA ASP A 253 17.94 -12.57 27.55
C ASP A 253 18.07 -11.05 27.29
N MET A 254 18.42 -10.32 28.36
CA MET A 254 18.58 -8.86 28.31
C MET A 254 19.65 -8.42 27.31
N LYS A 255 20.68 -9.24 27.09
CA LYS A 255 21.71 -8.94 26.08
C LYS A 255 21.12 -8.98 24.68
N SER A 256 20.36 -10.00 24.34
CA SER A 256 19.72 -10.13 23.03
C SER A 256 18.67 -9.03 22.81
N SER A 257 17.88 -8.74 23.84
CA SER A 257 16.89 -7.65 23.79
C SER A 257 17.53 -6.28 23.55
N MET A 258 18.59 -5.96 24.29
CA MET A 258 19.33 -4.71 24.08
C MET A 258 20.00 -4.66 22.69
N MET A 259 20.60 -5.78 22.23
CA MET A 259 21.24 -5.83 20.91
C MET A 259 20.26 -5.61 19.76
N SER A 260 18.98 -5.95 19.95
CA SER A 260 17.94 -5.71 18.94
C SER A 260 17.64 -4.23 18.69
N MET A 261 18.02 -3.35 19.62
CA MET A 261 17.82 -1.90 19.52
C MET A 261 18.90 -1.20 18.66
N PHE A 262 19.85 -1.95 18.13
CA PHE A 262 20.87 -1.46 17.21
C PHE A 262 20.67 -1.99 15.79
N PRO A 263 21.25 -1.33 14.76
CA PRO A 263 21.12 -1.78 13.37
C PRO A 263 21.50 -3.24 13.20
N THR A 264 20.78 -3.92 12.32
CA THR A 264 20.95 -5.37 12.08
C THR A 264 22.39 -5.75 11.75
N GLU A 265 23.09 -4.92 10.97
CA GLU A 265 24.47 -5.16 10.59
C GLU A 265 25.46 -4.99 11.75
N SER A 266 25.10 -4.25 12.79
CA SER A 266 25.98 -3.97 13.95
C SER A 266 25.72 -4.89 15.17
N ARG A 267 24.70 -5.75 15.13
CA ARG A 267 24.27 -6.57 16.30
C ARG A 267 25.33 -7.54 16.82
N ASP A 268 26.25 -7.99 15.96
CA ASP A 268 27.35 -8.88 16.38
C ASP A 268 28.37 -8.17 17.26
N ASP A 269 28.64 -6.88 17.01
CA ASP A 269 29.52 -6.01 17.81
C ASP A 269 28.99 -4.58 17.82
N PRO A 270 27.91 -4.28 18.54
CA PRO A 270 27.33 -2.95 18.56
C PRO A 270 28.23 -1.90 19.21
N TRP A 271 29.13 -2.32 20.08
CA TRP A 271 30.02 -1.41 20.81
C TRP A 271 30.89 -0.56 19.88
N THR A 272 31.38 -1.15 18.79
CA THR A 272 32.29 -0.50 17.84
C THR A 272 31.65 -0.22 16.49
N LEU A 273 30.55 -0.88 16.13
CA LEU A 273 29.94 -0.79 14.81
C LEU A 273 28.63 0.00 14.79
N ALA A 274 27.93 0.11 15.94
CA ALA A 274 26.67 0.84 15.96
C ALA A 274 26.90 2.35 15.87
N ASN A 275 26.20 2.98 14.97
CA ASN A 275 26.14 4.43 14.78
C ASN A 275 24.72 4.99 14.92
N MET A 276 23.78 4.12 15.24
CA MET A 276 22.38 4.43 15.49
C MET A 276 21.83 3.57 16.61
N ALA A 277 20.81 4.07 17.30
CA ALA A 277 20.03 3.32 18.29
C ALA A 277 18.54 3.59 18.11
N LEU A 278 17.74 2.57 18.38
CA LEU A 278 16.29 2.63 18.36
C LEU A 278 15.76 2.72 19.79
N ILE A 279 14.90 3.70 20.03
CA ILE A 279 14.14 3.85 21.27
C ILE A 279 12.66 3.79 20.91
N THR A 280 11.90 2.94 21.58
CA THR A 280 10.47 2.76 21.32
C THR A 280 9.66 3.03 22.60
N VAL A 281 8.62 3.84 22.47
CA VAL A 281 7.61 4.02 23.53
C VAL A 281 6.24 3.62 22.99
N ALA A 282 5.56 2.74 23.71
CA ALA A 282 4.22 2.28 23.35
C ALA A 282 3.15 3.21 23.96
N ILE A 283 2.30 3.75 23.11
CA ILE A 283 1.18 4.61 23.46
C ILE A 283 -0.12 3.90 23.10
N ASP A 284 -1.03 3.80 24.06
CA ASP A 284 -2.38 3.32 23.81
C ASP A 284 -3.20 4.46 23.20
N THR A 285 -3.48 4.37 21.91
CA THR A 285 -4.30 5.36 21.19
C THR A 285 -5.79 5.15 21.40
N LYS A 286 -6.20 3.99 21.90
CA LYS A 286 -7.60 3.63 22.20
C LYS A 286 -7.80 3.26 23.68
N PRO A 287 -7.53 4.17 24.62
CA PRO A 287 -7.55 3.84 26.04
C PRO A 287 -8.94 3.46 26.57
N SER A 288 -10.01 3.67 25.80
CA SER A 288 -11.34 3.16 26.10
C SER A 288 -12.05 2.75 24.81
N LEU A 289 -12.60 1.53 24.79
CA LEU A 289 -13.33 0.91 23.68
C LEU A 289 -14.53 1.73 23.12
N HIS A 290 -14.83 2.91 23.66
CA HIS A 290 -16.05 3.65 23.35
C HIS A 290 -15.88 5.14 23.04
N GLU A 291 -14.67 5.70 23.04
CA GLU A 291 -14.43 7.13 22.86
C GLU A 291 -13.56 7.46 21.64
N VAL A 292 -14.15 7.46 20.44
CA VAL A 292 -13.48 7.84 19.17
C VAL A 292 -12.89 9.27 19.21
N GLU A 293 -13.50 10.21 20.00
CA GLU A 293 -12.96 11.56 20.15
C GLU A 293 -11.60 11.53 20.88
N LEU A 294 -11.43 10.65 21.86
CA LEU A 294 -10.20 10.52 22.64
C LEU A 294 -9.06 9.92 21.80
N GLU A 295 -9.38 8.96 20.92
CA GLU A 295 -8.41 8.39 19.95
C GLU A 295 -7.80 9.49 19.07
N THR A 296 -8.63 10.37 18.51
CA THR A 296 -8.16 11.49 17.68
C THR A 296 -7.31 12.47 18.48
N GLU A 297 -7.67 12.75 19.74
CA GLU A 297 -6.92 13.65 20.61
C GLU A 297 -5.54 13.05 20.95
N VAL A 298 -5.47 11.78 21.31
CA VAL A 298 -4.19 11.08 21.61
C VAL A 298 -3.30 11.01 20.36
N SER A 299 -3.85 10.71 19.20
CA SER A 299 -3.08 10.67 17.95
C SER A 299 -2.45 12.03 17.60
N VAL A 300 -3.16 13.13 17.84
CA VAL A 300 -2.60 14.49 17.67
C VAL A 300 -1.47 14.74 18.67
N LEU A 301 -1.65 14.37 19.94
CA LEU A 301 -0.60 14.51 20.96
C LEU A 301 0.65 13.70 20.62
N VAL A 302 0.49 12.50 20.06
CA VAL A 302 1.62 11.66 19.60
C VAL A 302 2.36 12.32 18.45
N SER A 303 1.61 12.91 17.49
CA SER A 303 2.21 13.65 16.38
C SER A 303 2.98 14.88 16.88
N ASP A 304 2.37 15.68 17.77
CA ASP A 304 3.00 16.86 18.37
C ASP A 304 4.26 16.51 19.14
N MET A 305 4.21 15.47 19.99
CA MET A 305 5.39 14.97 20.72
C MET A 305 6.52 14.58 19.76
N SER A 306 6.20 13.90 18.65
CA SER A 306 7.19 13.47 17.68
C SER A 306 7.95 14.65 17.05
N VAL A 307 7.22 15.74 16.71
CA VAL A 307 7.80 16.98 16.18
C VAL A 307 8.60 17.73 17.26
N ASP A 308 8.07 17.79 18.48
CA ASP A 308 8.72 18.47 19.61
C ASP A 308 10.05 17.78 19.99
N LEU A 309 10.10 16.45 19.97
CA LEU A 309 11.32 15.69 20.24
C LEU A 309 12.43 16.01 19.22
N GLU A 310 12.11 15.99 17.93
CA GLU A 310 13.08 16.33 16.89
C GLU A 310 13.61 17.76 17.02
N THR A 311 12.74 18.72 17.42
CA THR A 311 13.12 20.12 17.59
C THR A 311 13.79 20.42 18.93
N SER A 312 13.45 19.71 20.00
CA SER A 312 13.98 19.96 21.34
C SER A 312 15.44 19.56 21.47
N LEU A 313 15.85 18.49 20.81
CA LEU A 313 17.25 18.06 20.83
C LEU A 313 18.17 19.05 20.12
N ILE A 314 17.73 19.67 19.04
CA ILE A 314 18.45 20.76 18.36
C ILE A 314 18.64 21.98 19.28
N ASN A 315 17.74 22.18 20.25
CA ASN A 315 17.70 23.34 21.12
C ASN A 315 18.18 23.06 22.57
N SER A 316 18.50 21.81 22.93
CA SER A 316 18.87 21.49 24.32
C SER A 316 20.27 22.01 24.64
N VAL A 317 20.33 22.94 25.61
CA VAL A 317 21.52 23.72 25.97
C VAL A 317 22.56 22.93 26.80
N ASN A 318 22.20 21.74 27.29
CA ASN A 318 22.99 21.00 28.29
C ASN A 318 23.68 19.73 27.78
N ILE A 319 23.52 19.39 26.48
CA ILE A 319 24.10 18.19 25.90
C ILE A 319 25.05 18.64 24.77
N GLU A 320 26.31 18.23 24.84
CA GLU A 320 27.25 18.39 23.73
C GLU A 320 26.84 17.40 22.63
N TYR A 321 25.95 17.83 21.71
CA TYR A 321 25.71 17.11 20.46
C TYR A 321 26.84 17.42 19.47
N SER A 322 27.30 16.39 18.78
CA SER A 322 28.13 16.57 17.58
C SER A 322 27.28 17.21 16.47
N GLU A 323 27.91 17.94 15.54
CA GLU A 323 27.23 18.48 14.35
C GLU A 323 26.60 17.38 13.47
N ASN A 324 26.93 16.10 13.71
CA ASN A 324 26.46 14.95 12.95
C ASN A 324 25.44 14.10 13.71
N ASP A 325 25.16 14.44 14.98
CA ASP A 325 24.11 13.74 15.72
C ASP A 325 22.73 14.16 15.20
N GLU A 326 21.89 13.18 14.92
CA GLU A 326 20.56 13.39 14.37
C GLU A 326 19.54 12.56 15.13
N LEU A 327 18.42 13.18 15.49
CA LEU A 327 17.25 12.49 16.01
C LEU A 327 16.13 12.57 15.00
N THR A 328 15.60 11.43 14.67
CA THR A 328 14.40 11.32 13.83
C THR A 328 13.36 10.48 14.55
N VAL A 329 12.09 10.89 14.48
CA VAL A 329 10.99 10.23 15.17
C VAL A 329 9.95 9.75 14.17
N PHE A 330 9.53 8.51 14.32
CA PHE A 330 8.43 7.92 13.57
C PHE A 330 7.30 7.53 14.51
N SER A 331 6.08 7.88 14.14
CA SER A 331 4.83 7.33 14.68
C SER A 331 3.80 7.21 13.56
N PHE A 332 2.87 6.28 13.68
CA PHE A 332 1.80 6.14 12.69
C PHE A 332 0.86 7.34 12.69
N SER A 333 0.62 7.95 13.85
CA SER A 333 -0.19 9.17 13.96
C SER A 333 0.41 10.33 13.17
N ARG A 334 1.70 10.61 13.33
CA ARG A 334 2.43 11.63 12.57
C ARG A 334 2.46 11.32 11.07
N PHE A 335 2.70 10.06 10.74
CA PHE A 335 2.71 9.59 9.35
C PHE A 335 1.38 9.86 8.66
N ALA A 336 0.25 9.54 9.29
CA ALA A 336 -1.08 9.78 8.73
C ALA A 336 -1.34 11.29 8.51
N GLU A 337 -0.94 12.14 9.46
CA GLU A 337 -1.12 13.59 9.37
C GLU A 337 -0.29 14.22 8.25
N GLU A 338 1.02 13.93 8.18
CA GLU A 338 1.91 14.49 7.17
C GLU A 338 1.56 14.01 5.75
N GLN A 339 1.16 12.74 5.58
CA GLN A 339 0.71 12.24 4.29
C GLN A 339 -0.55 12.93 3.78
N ALA A 340 -1.55 13.12 4.64
CA ALA A 340 -2.80 13.77 4.24
C ALA A 340 -2.57 15.19 3.70
N GLY A 341 -1.62 15.93 4.24
CA GLY A 341 -1.26 17.28 3.79
C GLY A 341 -0.63 17.34 2.39
N ASN A 342 0.18 16.36 2.02
CA ASN A 342 0.98 16.39 0.80
C ASN A 342 0.23 15.88 -0.45
N VAL A 343 -0.74 14.96 -0.29
CA VAL A 343 -1.51 14.39 -1.41
C VAL A 343 -2.19 15.47 -2.26
N GLY A 344 -2.84 16.45 -1.64
CA GLY A 344 -3.51 17.53 -2.36
C GLY A 344 -2.57 18.42 -3.16
N ALA A 345 -1.39 18.70 -2.64
CA ALA A 345 -0.36 19.51 -3.29
C ALA A 345 0.21 18.78 -4.52
N GLU A 346 0.50 17.50 -4.40
CA GLU A 346 1.01 16.68 -5.51
C GLU A 346 -0.01 16.60 -6.65
N ILE A 347 -1.28 16.27 -6.37
CA ILE A 347 -2.36 16.26 -7.38
C ILE A 347 -2.43 17.61 -8.10
N GLY A 348 -2.38 18.71 -7.35
CA GLY A 348 -2.41 20.07 -7.90
C GLY A 348 -1.24 20.35 -8.83
N MET A 349 -0.03 19.97 -8.43
CA MET A 349 1.20 20.13 -9.22
C MET A 349 1.15 19.31 -10.50
N LEU A 350 0.87 18.03 -10.42
CA LEU A 350 0.83 17.11 -11.57
C LEU A 350 -0.29 17.49 -12.55
N THR A 351 -1.47 17.85 -12.04
CA THR A 351 -2.58 18.33 -12.89
C THR A 351 -2.21 19.63 -13.63
N SER A 352 -1.57 20.57 -12.94
CA SER A 352 -1.12 21.83 -13.55
C SER A 352 -0.05 21.58 -14.63
N ALA A 353 0.92 20.74 -14.37
CA ALA A 353 1.94 20.34 -15.33
C ALA A 353 1.30 19.64 -16.55
N SER A 354 0.32 18.77 -16.33
CA SER A 354 -0.44 18.09 -17.40
C SER A 354 -1.20 19.11 -18.28
N VAL A 355 -1.89 20.06 -17.69
CA VAL A 355 -2.58 21.12 -18.42
C VAL A 355 -1.62 21.92 -19.30
N VAL A 356 -0.43 22.26 -18.79
CA VAL A 356 0.58 23.00 -19.56
C VAL A 356 1.11 22.18 -20.73
N ILE A 357 1.53 20.93 -20.48
CA ILE A 357 2.10 20.06 -21.52
C ILE A 357 1.06 19.76 -22.60
N LEU A 358 -0.14 19.34 -22.20
CA LEU A 358 -1.25 19.10 -23.13
C LEU A 358 -1.67 20.36 -23.86
N GLY A 359 -1.66 21.51 -23.17
CA GLY A 359 -1.91 22.81 -23.77
C GLY A 359 -0.94 23.12 -24.90
N ILE A 360 0.35 22.89 -24.72
CA ILE A 360 1.39 23.08 -25.75
C ILE A 360 1.17 22.12 -26.93
N ILE A 361 0.92 20.85 -26.66
CA ILE A 361 0.73 19.83 -27.71
C ILE A 361 -0.54 20.15 -28.53
N LEU A 362 -1.66 20.42 -27.88
CA LEU A 362 -2.92 20.76 -28.54
C LEU A 362 -2.82 22.10 -29.30
N TRP A 363 -2.16 23.10 -28.73
CA TRP A 363 -1.93 24.35 -29.42
C TRP A 363 -1.12 24.16 -30.70
N ARG A 364 -0.08 23.35 -30.67
CA ARG A 364 0.69 22.98 -31.85
C ARG A 364 -0.19 22.31 -32.92
N GLN A 365 -1.13 21.46 -32.47
CA GLN A 365 -2.03 20.71 -33.36
C GLN A 365 -3.15 21.62 -33.92
N PHE A 366 -3.85 22.34 -33.05
CA PHE A 366 -4.96 23.23 -33.48
C PHE A 366 -4.49 24.53 -34.05
N ARG A 367 -3.28 24.98 -33.71
CA ARG A 367 -2.81 26.36 -34.03
C ARG A 367 -3.78 27.45 -33.58
N SER A 368 -4.49 27.19 -32.52
CA SER A 368 -5.54 27.99 -31.94
C SER A 368 -5.53 27.87 -30.43
N VAL A 369 -5.11 28.93 -29.74
CA VAL A 369 -5.17 28.98 -28.28
C VAL A 369 -6.60 28.76 -27.79
N ARG A 370 -7.59 29.41 -28.48
CA ARG A 370 -9.01 29.30 -28.11
C ARG A 370 -9.51 27.86 -28.14
N ASP A 371 -9.28 27.12 -29.26
CA ASP A 371 -9.80 25.78 -29.42
C ASP A 371 -9.10 24.82 -28.41
N THR A 372 -7.81 25.03 -28.17
CA THR A 372 -7.06 24.35 -27.09
C THR A 372 -7.68 24.61 -25.73
N SER A 373 -7.92 25.88 -25.38
CA SER A 373 -8.48 26.22 -24.06
C SER A 373 -9.90 25.68 -23.87
N ILE A 374 -10.72 25.62 -24.94
CA ILE A 374 -12.06 25.03 -24.84
C ILE A 374 -12.01 23.56 -24.54
N VAL A 375 -11.17 22.82 -25.25
CA VAL A 375 -11.05 21.37 -25.06
C VAL A 375 -10.56 21.07 -23.63
N ILE A 376 -9.47 21.70 -23.20
CA ILE A 376 -8.94 21.51 -21.83
C ILE A 376 -9.98 21.92 -20.78
N PHE A 377 -10.64 23.05 -20.95
CA PHE A 377 -11.67 23.53 -20.01
C PHE A 377 -12.83 22.54 -19.87
N LEU A 378 -13.33 21.98 -20.98
CA LEU A 378 -14.39 20.99 -20.94
C LEU A 378 -13.94 19.66 -20.28
N THR A 379 -12.69 19.27 -20.49
CA THR A 379 -12.14 18.09 -19.82
C THR A 379 -12.01 18.30 -18.32
N LEU A 380 -11.49 19.48 -17.89
CA LEU A 380 -11.44 19.83 -16.45
C LEU A 380 -12.85 19.89 -15.83
N LEU A 381 -13.82 20.40 -16.57
CA LEU A 381 -15.21 20.45 -16.13
C LEU A 381 -15.78 19.03 -15.96
N ALA A 382 -15.44 18.09 -16.85
CA ALA A 382 -15.83 16.68 -16.73
C ALA A 382 -15.19 16.02 -15.52
N ILE A 383 -13.90 16.33 -15.22
CA ILE A 383 -13.23 15.86 -14.02
C ILE A 383 -13.97 16.34 -12.76
N GLY A 384 -14.35 17.62 -12.71
CA GLY A 384 -15.17 18.14 -11.60
C GLY A 384 -16.48 17.40 -11.44
N ALA A 385 -17.17 17.06 -12.54
CA ALA A 385 -18.38 16.24 -12.49
C ALA A 385 -18.10 14.82 -11.95
N THR A 386 -16.97 14.25 -12.34
CA THR A 386 -16.55 12.92 -11.89
C THR A 386 -16.36 12.88 -10.38
N TYR A 387 -15.61 13.83 -9.84
CA TYR A 387 -15.44 13.96 -8.40
C TYR A 387 -16.78 14.23 -7.68
N GLY A 388 -17.66 15.02 -8.31
CA GLY A 388 -19.00 15.22 -7.76
C GLY A 388 -19.82 13.93 -7.66
N VAL A 389 -19.79 13.08 -8.70
CA VAL A 389 -20.45 11.76 -8.64
C VAL A 389 -19.79 10.86 -7.59
N SER A 390 -18.45 10.87 -7.49
CA SER A 390 -17.72 10.12 -6.47
C SER A 390 -18.16 10.53 -5.06
N GLY A 391 -18.33 11.82 -4.81
CA GLY A 391 -18.85 12.31 -3.53
C GLY A 391 -20.30 11.92 -3.24
N VAL A 392 -21.17 11.91 -4.27
CA VAL A 392 -22.54 11.40 -4.12
C VAL A 392 -22.57 9.92 -3.76
N LEU A 393 -21.66 9.14 -4.34
CA LEU A 393 -21.54 7.70 -4.09
C LEU A 393 -20.72 7.38 -2.83
N LYS A 394 -20.15 8.41 -2.18
CA LYS A 394 -19.26 8.29 -1.02
C LYS A 394 -18.12 7.30 -1.26
N LEU A 395 -17.48 7.42 -2.41
CA LEU A 395 -16.34 6.57 -2.77
C LEU A 395 -15.10 7.00 -1.97
N GLU A 396 -14.38 6.03 -1.45
CA GLU A 396 -13.13 6.22 -0.73
C GLU A 396 -11.97 6.40 -1.71
N PHE A 397 -11.17 7.43 -1.51
CA PHE A 397 -10.03 7.76 -2.35
C PHE A 397 -8.73 7.55 -1.56
N ASN A 398 -7.78 6.88 -2.19
CA ASN A 398 -6.43 6.67 -1.64
C ASN A 398 -5.36 7.29 -2.56
N ALA A 399 -4.10 7.13 -2.20
CA ALA A 399 -2.95 7.65 -2.95
C ALA A 399 -2.94 7.20 -4.43
N ALA A 400 -3.44 6.01 -4.75
CA ALA A 400 -3.55 5.52 -6.12
C ALA A 400 -4.48 6.38 -6.99
N MET A 401 -5.48 7.05 -6.39
CA MET A 401 -6.45 7.91 -7.09
C MET A 401 -5.84 9.25 -7.56
N ASN A 402 -4.62 9.61 -7.11
CA ASN A 402 -3.92 10.82 -7.52
C ASN A 402 -3.68 10.89 -9.03
N SER A 403 -3.61 9.74 -9.70
CA SER A 403 -3.45 9.63 -11.15
C SER A 403 -4.72 9.99 -11.94
N ILE A 404 -5.91 9.93 -11.34
CA ILE A 404 -7.19 10.05 -12.05
C ILE A 404 -7.34 11.37 -12.84
N PRO A 405 -7.04 12.57 -12.30
CA PRO A 405 -7.17 13.80 -13.07
C PRO A 405 -6.25 13.81 -14.29
N ILE A 406 -5.02 13.33 -14.14
CA ILE A 406 -4.03 13.28 -15.21
C ILE A 406 -4.47 12.29 -16.30
N LEU A 407 -4.94 11.12 -15.90
CA LEU A 407 -5.48 10.09 -16.76
C LEU A 407 -6.67 10.60 -17.58
N LEU A 408 -7.63 11.21 -16.92
CA LEU A 408 -8.81 11.79 -17.57
C LEU A 408 -8.46 12.96 -18.48
N LEU A 409 -7.47 13.79 -18.10
CA LEU A 409 -6.96 14.84 -18.98
C LEU A 409 -6.29 14.25 -20.23
N ALA A 410 -5.39 13.27 -20.05
CA ALA A 410 -4.63 12.67 -21.12
C ALA A 410 -5.51 11.96 -22.16
N ILE A 411 -6.48 11.17 -21.70
CA ILE A 411 -7.42 10.45 -22.59
C ILE A 411 -8.52 11.40 -23.09
N GLY A 412 -9.01 12.28 -22.22
CA GLY A 412 -10.19 13.08 -22.48
C GLY A 412 -10.01 14.17 -23.55
N VAL A 413 -8.82 14.76 -23.67
CA VAL A 413 -8.56 15.76 -24.69
C VAL A 413 -8.61 15.19 -26.11
N ASP A 414 -8.40 13.90 -26.29
CA ASP A 414 -8.43 13.25 -27.59
C ASP A 414 -9.82 13.23 -28.20
N TYR A 415 -10.87 13.05 -27.42
CA TYR A 415 -12.24 13.12 -27.91
C TYR A 415 -12.58 14.52 -28.46
N GLY A 416 -12.15 15.57 -27.74
CA GLY A 416 -12.29 16.96 -28.21
C GLY A 416 -11.46 17.25 -29.48
N LEU A 417 -10.24 16.67 -29.54
CA LEU A 417 -9.36 16.78 -30.71
C LEU A 417 -10.04 16.22 -31.96
N HIS A 418 -10.59 15.03 -31.89
CA HIS A 418 -11.27 14.37 -33.03
C HIS A 418 -12.47 15.20 -33.50
N VAL A 419 -13.31 15.72 -32.61
CA VAL A 419 -14.45 16.56 -32.97
C VAL A 419 -14.01 17.83 -33.70
N VAL A 420 -12.98 18.54 -33.18
CA VAL A 420 -12.49 19.78 -33.81
C VAL A 420 -11.84 19.54 -35.17
N LEU A 421 -11.02 18.49 -35.28
CA LEU A 421 -10.36 18.16 -36.54
C LEU A 421 -11.37 17.72 -37.61
N ARG A 422 -12.34 16.87 -37.27
CA ARG A 422 -13.39 16.47 -38.23
C ARG A 422 -14.28 17.63 -38.64
N TYR A 423 -14.66 18.50 -37.72
CA TYR A 423 -15.36 19.72 -38.06
C TYR A 423 -14.60 20.53 -39.12
N ARG A 424 -13.29 20.70 -38.97
CA ARG A 424 -12.46 21.44 -39.92
C ARG A 424 -12.34 20.73 -41.25
N GLU A 425 -12.23 19.42 -41.27
CA GLU A 425 -12.19 18.59 -42.47
C GLU A 425 -13.49 18.77 -43.28
N GLU A 426 -14.65 18.59 -42.64
CA GLU A 426 -15.94 18.73 -43.26
C GLU A 426 -16.16 20.15 -43.84
N LEU A 427 -15.69 21.17 -43.11
CA LEU A 427 -15.81 22.54 -43.55
C LEU A 427 -15.02 22.81 -44.85
N VAL A 428 -13.80 22.26 -44.94
CA VAL A 428 -12.94 22.39 -46.12
C VAL A 428 -13.50 21.59 -47.32
N ASN A 429 -14.05 20.39 -47.04
CA ASN A 429 -14.65 19.57 -48.09
C ASN A 429 -15.92 20.16 -48.71
N MET A 430 -16.64 21.01 -47.98
CA MET A 430 -17.89 21.59 -48.50
C MET A 430 -17.66 22.74 -49.49
N ASP A 431 -16.68 23.63 -49.26
CA ASP A 431 -16.44 24.80 -50.12
C ASP A 431 -15.10 25.47 -49.75
N SER A 432 -14.02 25.02 -50.38
CA SER A 432 -12.69 25.59 -50.12
C SER A 432 -12.19 26.55 -51.21
N GLU A 433 -12.88 26.65 -52.34
CA GLU A 433 -12.45 27.50 -53.42
C GLU A 433 -12.45 29.01 -53.00
N GLY A 434 -11.30 29.65 -53.11
CA GLY A 434 -11.13 31.06 -52.79
C GLY A 434 -11.13 31.44 -51.30
N LYS A 435 -11.06 30.46 -50.38
CA LYS A 435 -10.98 30.69 -48.93
C LYS A 435 -9.53 30.59 -48.45
N GLU A 436 -9.04 31.65 -47.83
CA GLU A 436 -7.68 31.71 -47.28
C GLU A 436 -7.64 31.22 -45.83
N THR A 437 -8.68 31.52 -45.03
CA THR A 437 -8.76 31.17 -43.62
C THR A 437 -10.09 30.49 -43.26
N MET A 438 -10.10 29.77 -42.11
CA MET A 438 -11.32 29.19 -41.57
C MET A 438 -12.40 30.21 -41.17
N ALA A 439 -12.04 31.49 -41.06
CA ALA A 439 -12.96 32.56 -40.76
C ALA A 439 -13.76 33.02 -42.01
N ASP A 440 -13.29 32.71 -43.23
CA ASP A 440 -13.87 33.17 -44.50
C ASP A 440 -15.10 32.34 -44.92
N PHE A 441 -15.36 31.25 -44.24
CA PHE A 441 -16.54 30.42 -44.49
C PHE A 441 -17.81 31.02 -43.91
N SER A 442 -18.93 30.85 -44.64
CA SER A 442 -20.23 31.36 -44.22
C SER A 442 -20.70 30.71 -42.91
N LYS A 443 -21.57 31.39 -42.19
CA LYS A 443 -22.12 30.85 -40.93
C LYS A 443 -22.90 29.56 -41.21
N GLU A 444 -23.62 29.46 -42.31
CA GLU A 444 -24.41 28.30 -42.72
C GLU A 444 -23.50 27.12 -43.03
N ALA A 445 -22.41 27.35 -43.76
CA ALA A 445 -21.41 26.28 -44.02
C ALA A 445 -20.79 25.73 -42.73
N ARG A 446 -20.42 26.63 -41.80
CA ARG A 446 -19.87 26.24 -40.49
C ARG A 446 -20.84 25.44 -39.64
N ILE A 447 -22.11 25.85 -39.58
CA ILE A 447 -23.16 25.14 -38.88
C ILE A 447 -23.38 23.77 -39.49
N LYS A 448 -23.44 23.65 -40.82
CA LYS A 448 -23.62 22.38 -41.52
C LYS A 448 -22.43 21.45 -41.31
N ALA A 449 -21.22 21.97 -41.47
CA ALA A 449 -19.98 21.21 -41.24
C ALA A 449 -19.85 20.70 -39.77
N LEU A 450 -20.26 21.54 -38.80
CA LEU A 450 -20.23 21.16 -37.41
C LEU A 450 -21.27 20.09 -37.08
N LYS A 451 -22.47 20.19 -37.61
CA LYS A 451 -23.50 19.12 -37.45
C LYS A 451 -23.01 17.80 -38.07
N THR A 452 -22.55 17.81 -39.32
CA THR A 452 -22.07 16.61 -40.01
C THR A 452 -20.84 16.04 -39.32
N GLY A 453 -19.85 16.88 -39.01
CA GLY A 453 -18.61 16.43 -38.37
C GLY A 453 -18.87 15.86 -36.98
N THR A 454 -19.71 16.48 -36.15
CA THR A 454 -20.06 15.95 -34.82
C THR A 454 -20.83 14.63 -34.92
N MET A 455 -21.77 14.51 -35.85
CA MET A 455 -22.54 13.29 -36.08
C MET A 455 -21.63 12.09 -36.47
N LEU A 456 -20.74 12.32 -37.44
CA LEU A 456 -19.81 11.27 -37.89
C LEU A 456 -18.81 10.86 -36.80
N THR A 457 -18.31 11.84 -36.08
CA THR A 457 -17.33 11.61 -35.00
C THR A 457 -18.00 10.94 -33.80
N SER A 458 -19.19 11.35 -33.40
CA SER A 458 -19.87 10.80 -32.21
C SER A 458 -20.15 9.31 -32.35
N ALA A 459 -20.48 8.84 -33.57
CA ALA A 459 -20.71 7.41 -33.82
C ALA A 459 -19.40 6.56 -33.69
N ALA A 460 -18.27 7.13 -34.09
CA ALA A 460 -16.97 6.47 -33.89
C ALA A 460 -16.51 6.54 -32.43
N LEU A 461 -16.67 7.71 -31.79
CA LEU A 461 -16.28 7.90 -30.40
C LEU A 461 -17.10 7.06 -29.40
N VAL A 462 -18.36 6.70 -29.69
CA VAL A 462 -19.13 5.77 -28.85
C VAL A 462 -18.44 4.41 -28.73
N VAL A 463 -17.87 3.93 -29.82
CA VAL A 463 -17.15 2.65 -29.82
C VAL A 463 -15.89 2.76 -28.97
N ALA A 464 -15.13 3.83 -29.18
CA ALA A 464 -13.91 4.13 -28.44
C ALA A 464 -14.16 4.20 -26.94
N ILE A 465 -15.11 5.07 -26.53
CA ILE A 465 -15.40 5.25 -25.10
C ILE A 465 -15.94 3.98 -24.45
N PHE A 466 -16.74 3.19 -25.21
CA PHE A 466 -17.26 1.95 -24.67
C PHE A 466 -16.13 0.94 -24.38
N THR A 467 -15.13 0.84 -25.27
CA THR A 467 -13.97 -0.02 -25.04
C THR A 467 -13.12 0.45 -23.87
N ASP A 468 -12.89 1.76 -23.76
CA ASP A 468 -12.15 2.34 -22.63
C ASP A 468 -12.89 2.12 -21.32
N MET A 469 -14.20 2.40 -21.28
CA MET A 469 -15.02 2.15 -20.08
C MET A 469 -15.04 0.67 -19.69
N VAL A 470 -15.13 -0.24 -20.65
CA VAL A 470 -15.07 -1.69 -20.38
C VAL A 470 -13.70 -2.05 -19.81
N GLY A 471 -12.62 -1.47 -20.34
CA GLY A 471 -11.28 -1.65 -19.81
C GLY A 471 -11.21 -1.32 -18.32
N PHE A 472 -11.68 -0.14 -17.94
CA PHE A 472 -11.68 0.29 -16.54
C PHE A 472 -12.70 -0.45 -15.66
N LEU A 473 -13.90 -0.69 -16.17
CA LEU A 473 -14.92 -1.44 -15.42
C LEU A 473 -14.59 -2.93 -15.22
N SER A 474 -13.63 -3.49 -15.97
CA SER A 474 -13.16 -4.87 -15.75
C SER A 474 -12.56 -5.06 -14.35
N PHE A 475 -12.06 -3.97 -13.72
CA PHE A 475 -11.54 -4.00 -12.36
C PHE A 475 -12.60 -4.27 -11.29
N ARG A 476 -13.89 -4.20 -11.61
CA ARG A 476 -14.97 -4.65 -10.73
C ARG A 476 -14.95 -6.15 -10.42
N LEU A 477 -14.10 -6.89 -11.11
CA LEU A 477 -13.88 -8.31 -10.86
C LEU A 477 -12.67 -8.56 -9.95
N SER A 478 -11.98 -7.51 -9.52
CA SER A 478 -10.93 -7.59 -8.51
C SER A 478 -11.52 -7.71 -7.11
N SER A 479 -10.84 -8.46 -6.25
CA SER A 479 -11.10 -8.52 -4.81
C SER A 479 -10.66 -7.22 -4.08
N GLN A 480 -9.84 -6.40 -4.74
CA GLN A 480 -9.31 -5.16 -4.16
C GLN A 480 -10.25 -3.99 -4.41
N ASN A 481 -10.81 -3.44 -3.33
CA ASN A 481 -11.79 -2.36 -3.41
C ASN A 481 -11.24 -1.12 -4.14
N PHE A 482 -9.98 -0.75 -3.89
CA PHE A 482 -9.39 0.42 -4.54
C PHE A 482 -9.37 0.32 -6.08
N LEU A 483 -9.12 -0.88 -6.66
CA LEU A 483 -9.20 -1.08 -8.12
C LEU A 483 -10.62 -0.93 -8.65
N VAL A 484 -11.61 -1.42 -7.90
CA VAL A 484 -13.03 -1.28 -8.23
C VAL A 484 -13.44 0.19 -8.27
N VAL A 485 -13.03 0.95 -7.24
CA VAL A 485 -13.28 2.40 -7.15
C VAL A 485 -12.56 3.14 -8.27
N PHE A 486 -11.26 2.90 -8.46
CA PHE A 486 -10.43 3.51 -9.49
C PHE A 486 -11.06 3.34 -10.89
N GLY A 487 -11.40 2.11 -11.27
CA GLY A 487 -11.99 1.83 -12.57
C GLY A 487 -13.37 2.46 -12.73
N THR A 488 -14.18 2.48 -11.67
CA THR A 488 -15.51 3.10 -11.67
C THR A 488 -15.43 4.61 -11.87
N VAL A 489 -14.55 5.29 -11.14
CA VAL A 489 -14.35 6.75 -11.22
C VAL A 489 -13.91 7.17 -12.62
N ILE A 490 -12.94 6.45 -13.20
CA ILE A 490 -12.45 6.77 -14.54
C ILE A 490 -13.54 6.52 -15.59
N ALA A 491 -14.29 5.42 -15.50
CA ALA A 491 -15.39 5.14 -16.43
C ALA A 491 -16.46 6.24 -16.39
N VAL A 492 -16.81 6.74 -15.21
CA VAL A 492 -17.71 7.89 -15.03
C VAL A 492 -17.11 9.16 -15.66
N GLY A 493 -15.82 9.40 -15.47
CA GLY A 493 -15.10 10.53 -16.03
C GLY A 493 -15.11 10.53 -17.56
N LEU A 494 -14.81 9.40 -18.17
CA LEU A 494 -14.84 9.19 -19.61
C LEU A 494 -16.24 9.44 -20.18
N PHE A 495 -17.27 8.98 -19.49
CA PHE A 495 -18.66 9.25 -19.88
C PHE A 495 -18.95 10.75 -19.92
N PHE A 496 -18.55 11.53 -18.91
CA PHE A 496 -18.77 12.99 -18.91
C PHE A 496 -17.94 13.70 -19.97
N ILE A 497 -16.70 13.28 -20.18
CA ILE A 497 -15.84 13.82 -21.24
C ILE A 497 -16.49 13.60 -22.61
N TYR A 498 -16.95 12.41 -22.89
CA TYR A 498 -17.67 12.11 -24.14
C TYR A 498 -18.91 12.97 -24.28
N LEU A 499 -19.75 13.02 -23.27
CA LEU A 499 -21.00 13.80 -23.29
C LEU A 499 -20.72 15.28 -23.59
N LEU A 500 -19.72 15.86 -22.96
CA LEU A 500 -19.34 17.26 -23.19
C LEU A 500 -18.71 17.47 -24.57
N SER A 501 -17.93 16.51 -25.06
CA SER A 501 -17.28 16.59 -26.36
C SER A 501 -18.30 16.57 -27.52
N ILE A 502 -19.41 15.84 -27.38
CA ILE A 502 -20.45 15.79 -28.42
C ILE A 502 -21.58 16.81 -28.23
N THR A 503 -21.66 17.48 -27.08
CA THR A 503 -22.73 18.46 -26.79
C THR A 503 -22.17 19.86 -26.55
N ALA A 504 -21.42 20.10 -25.49
CA ALA A 504 -20.95 21.43 -25.10
C ALA A 504 -19.88 21.96 -26.05
N LEU A 505 -18.98 21.11 -26.58
CA LEU A 505 -17.94 21.54 -27.52
C LEU A 505 -18.52 22.08 -28.83
N PRO A 506 -19.41 21.35 -29.55
CA PRO A 506 -20.03 21.91 -30.75
C PRO A 506 -20.88 23.18 -30.46
N ALA A 507 -21.53 23.22 -29.31
CA ALA A 507 -22.31 24.43 -28.90
C ALA A 507 -21.37 25.65 -28.71
N LEU A 508 -20.22 25.47 -28.03
CA LEU A 508 -19.23 26.55 -27.86
C LEU A 508 -18.61 26.99 -29.18
N LEU A 509 -18.28 26.05 -30.07
CA LEU A 509 -17.75 26.35 -31.40
C LEU A 509 -18.77 27.10 -32.27
N THR A 510 -20.08 26.90 -32.04
CA THR A 510 -21.15 27.64 -32.73
C THR A 510 -21.26 29.09 -32.25
N VAL A 511 -21.15 29.32 -30.92
CA VAL A 511 -21.30 30.68 -30.33
C VAL A 511 -20.07 31.55 -30.53
N LEU A 512 -18.89 30.94 -30.46
CA LEU A 512 -17.63 31.68 -30.52
C LEU A 512 -17.25 32.07 -31.96
N LYS A 513 -16.60 33.22 -32.11
CA LYS A 513 -16.17 33.73 -33.44
C LYS A 513 -15.13 32.76 -34.04
N PRO A 514 -15.18 32.51 -35.36
CA PRO A 514 -14.23 31.67 -36.04
C PRO A 514 -12.80 32.23 -35.96
N GLN A 515 -11.82 31.34 -35.98
CA GLN A 515 -10.41 31.69 -35.92
C GLN A 515 -9.85 31.92 -37.35
N LYS A 516 -8.93 32.87 -37.47
CA LYS A 516 -8.18 33.12 -38.72
C LYS A 516 -7.02 32.09 -38.84
N ILE A 517 -7.36 30.82 -39.07
CA ILE A 517 -6.41 29.77 -39.29
C ILE A 517 -6.33 29.50 -40.80
N PRO A 518 -5.13 29.48 -41.43
CA PRO A 518 -5.00 29.21 -42.85
C PRO A 518 -5.56 27.83 -43.23
N VAL A 519 -6.43 27.79 -44.24
CA VAL A 519 -7.03 26.55 -44.74
C VAL A 519 -5.96 25.55 -45.16
N ALA A 520 -4.92 26.02 -45.91
CA ALA A 520 -3.79 25.21 -46.34
C ALA A 520 -3.01 24.50 -45.19
N LYS A 521 -3.07 25.07 -43.97
CA LYS A 521 -2.39 24.51 -42.78
C LYS A 521 -3.33 23.72 -41.91
N SER A 522 -4.64 23.76 -42.12
CA SER A 522 -5.63 23.08 -41.27
C SER A 522 -5.97 21.65 -41.74
N VAL A 523 -5.96 21.41 -43.07
CA VAL A 523 -6.42 20.14 -43.66
C VAL A 523 -5.55 19.64 -44.84
N LYS A 524 -4.32 20.14 -45.05
CA LYS A 524 -3.53 19.74 -46.22
C LYS A 524 -3.15 18.26 -46.18
N VAL A 525 -3.68 17.47 -47.12
CA VAL A 525 -3.29 16.10 -47.39
C VAL A 525 -2.02 16.08 -48.22
N GLU A 526 -0.85 16.26 -47.61
CA GLU A 526 0.42 16.00 -48.29
C GLU A 526 0.94 14.65 -47.82
N LYS A 527 1.17 13.72 -48.77
CA LYS A 527 1.84 12.43 -48.42
C LYS A 527 3.22 12.73 -47.89
N SER A 528 3.46 12.37 -46.66
CA SER A 528 4.78 12.47 -46.03
C SER A 528 5.65 11.31 -46.47
N LYS A 529 6.97 11.44 -46.36
CA LYS A 529 7.89 10.31 -46.59
C LYS A 529 7.52 9.09 -45.74
N PHE A 530 7.05 9.32 -44.51
CA PHE A 530 6.62 8.27 -43.59
C PHE A 530 5.34 7.59 -44.06
N SER A 531 4.32 8.33 -44.51
CA SER A 531 3.08 7.75 -45.00
C SER A 531 3.28 6.91 -46.27
N THR A 532 4.20 7.31 -47.17
CA THR A 532 4.56 6.55 -48.34
C THR A 532 5.32 5.30 -47.95
N TRP A 533 6.34 5.41 -47.11
CA TRP A 533 7.10 4.32 -46.59
C TRP A 533 6.23 3.26 -45.89
N SER A 534 5.29 3.65 -45.08
CA SER A 534 4.37 2.73 -44.39
C SER A 534 3.46 1.98 -45.38
N GLY A 535 3.04 2.63 -46.45
CA GLY A 535 2.30 1.99 -47.55
C GLY A 535 3.13 0.95 -48.29
N GLU A 536 4.42 1.26 -48.56
CA GLU A 536 5.34 0.37 -49.20
C GLU A 536 5.60 -0.94 -48.41
N GLN A 537 5.51 -0.89 -47.04
CA GLN A 537 5.66 -2.10 -46.23
C GLN A 537 4.57 -3.14 -46.53
N ALA A 538 3.40 -2.72 -46.95
CA ALA A 538 2.31 -3.65 -47.32
C ALA A 538 2.53 -4.36 -48.66
N LEU A 539 3.55 -4.00 -49.44
CA LEU A 539 3.98 -4.79 -50.62
C LEU A 539 4.71 -6.09 -50.22
N ASN A 540 5.43 -6.06 -49.09
CA ASN A 540 6.12 -7.22 -48.55
C ASN A 540 5.61 -7.54 -47.13
N PRO A 541 4.32 -7.82 -46.97
CA PRO A 541 3.69 -7.87 -45.66
C PRO A 541 4.22 -9.02 -44.79
N MET A 542 4.64 -10.12 -45.40
CA MET A 542 5.19 -11.29 -44.70
C MET A 542 6.48 -10.95 -43.96
N THR A 543 7.33 -10.07 -44.52
CA THR A 543 8.58 -9.65 -43.87
C THR A 543 8.29 -8.91 -42.55
N VAL A 544 7.31 -8.02 -42.57
CA VAL A 544 6.93 -7.24 -41.38
C VAL A 544 6.31 -8.14 -40.32
N VAL A 545 5.41 -9.03 -40.71
CA VAL A 545 4.72 -9.94 -39.76
C VAL A 545 5.70 -10.96 -39.17
N VAL A 546 6.59 -11.52 -39.97
CA VAL A 546 7.63 -12.45 -39.48
C VAL A 546 8.60 -11.71 -38.56
N ALA A 547 8.99 -10.48 -38.87
CA ALA A 547 9.84 -9.68 -38.01
C ALA A 547 9.16 -9.40 -36.68
N ALA A 548 7.86 -9.03 -36.68
CA ALA A 548 7.09 -8.82 -35.44
C ALA A 548 6.99 -10.10 -34.60
N LEU A 549 6.73 -11.25 -35.22
CA LEU A 549 6.68 -12.54 -34.52
C LEU A 549 8.04 -12.96 -33.94
N LEU A 550 9.12 -12.78 -34.72
CA LEU A 550 10.48 -13.06 -34.24
C LEU A 550 10.88 -12.14 -33.07
N LEU A 551 10.45 -10.87 -33.10
CA LEU A 551 10.66 -9.93 -32.02
C LEU A 551 9.83 -10.30 -30.79
N SER A 552 8.65 -10.86 -30.99
CA SER A 552 7.76 -11.24 -29.87
C SER A 552 8.34 -12.36 -29.01
N LEU A 553 9.22 -13.23 -29.54
CA LEU A 553 9.84 -14.29 -28.74
C LEU A 553 10.79 -13.75 -27.67
N PRO A 554 11.85 -12.97 -27.99
CA PRO A 554 12.75 -12.45 -26.96
C PRO A 554 12.07 -11.39 -26.08
N VAL A 555 11.19 -10.54 -26.62
CA VAL A 555 10.46 -9.56 -25.82
C VAL A 555 9.51 -10.25 -24.87
N GLY A 556 8.72 -11.24 -25.35
CA GLY A 556 7.80 -12.00 -24.50
C GLY A 556 8.49 -12.83 -23.43
N ALA A 557 9.75 -13.26 -23.65
CA ALA A 557 10.54 -13.94 -22.62
C ALA A 557 10.75 -13.06 -21.36
N GLY A 558 10.70 -11.73 -21.48
CA GLY A 558 10.76 -10.84 -20.33
C GLY A 558 9.60 -11.02 -19.34
N ILE A 559 8.46 -11.58 -19.77
CA ILE A 559 7.33 -11.85 -18.86
C ILE A 559 7.75 -12.78 -17.71
N THR A 560 8.71 -13.69 -17.95
CA THR A 560 9.21 -14.60 -16.91
C THR A 560 10.11 -13.90 -15.87
N GLN A 561 10.50 -12.65 -16.15
CA GLN A 561 11.30 -11.80 -15.25
C GLN A 561 10.45 -10.69 -14.62
N LEU A 562 9.14 -10.68 -14.88
CA LEU A 562 8.23 -9.69 -14.33
C LEU A 562 8.08 -9.95 -12.84
N GLU A 563 8.56 -9.04 -12.05
CA GLU A 563 8.37 -9.04 -10.61
C GLU A 563 6.95 -8.60 -10.28
N ILE A 564 6.34 -9.31 -9.34
CA ILE A 564 5.01 -9.01 -8.83
C ILE A 564 5.18 -8.69 -7.35
N GLY A 565 4.73 -7.54 -6.95
CA GLY A 565 4.81 -7.14 -5.56
C GLY A 565 3.96 -5.90 -5.29
N PHE A 566 3.32 -5.94 -4.16
CA PHE A 566 2.78 -4.78 -3.52
C PHE A 566 3.67 -4.49 -2.32
N ASP A 567 4.46 -3.43 -2.40
CA ASP A 567 5.15 -2.88 -1.25
C ASP A 567 4.48 -1.56 -0.90
N PHE A 568 3.94 -1.48 0.32
CA PHE A 568 3.33 -0.24 0.79
C PHE A 568 4.34 0.91 0.79
N ARG A 569 5.62 0.63 1.03
CA ARG A 569 6.70 1.62 0.98
C ARG A 569 6.79 2.34 -0.36
N ASP A 570 6.50 1.66 -1.46
CA ASP A 570 6.48 2.26 -2.81
C ASP A 570 5.35 3.30 -2.98
N GLN A 571 4.29 3.22 -2.15
CA GLN A 571 3.18 4.17 -2.16
C GLN A 571 3.47 5.45 -1.36
N LEU A 572 4.67 5.54 -0.77
CA LEU A 572 5.08 6.61 0.10
C LEU A 572 5.95 7.62 -0.64
N ASP A 573 5.87 8.87 -0.24
CA ASP A 573 6.70 9.96 -0.75
C ASP A 573 7.97 10.07 0.10
N GLU A 574 9.09 9.61 -0.43
CA GLU A 574 10.41 9.63 0.25
C GLU A 574 10.88 11.05 0.61
N ASP A 575 10.34 12.08 -0.04
CA ASP A 575 10.67 13.48 0.27
C ASP A 575 9.99 13.98 1.56
N ILE A 576 9.08 13.20 2.13
CA ILE A 576 8.42 13.49 3.41
C ILE A 576 9.32 12.98 4.57
N PRO A 577 9.71 13.82 5.54
CA PRO A 577 10.64 13.41 6.60
C PRO A 577 10.21 12.18 7.39
N VAL A 578 8.93 12.08 7.77
CA VAL A 578 8.43 10.92 8.52
C VAL A 578 8.47 9.63 7.69
N VAL A 579 8.32 9.73 6.37
CA VAL A 579 8.47 8.59 5.45
C VAL A 579 9.94 8.15 5.37
N ALA A 580 10.86 9.10 5.24
CA ALA A 580 12.29 8.79 5.28
C ALA A 580 12.68 8.08 6.59
N ASN A 581 12.12 8.51 7.72
CA ASN A 581 12.31 7.86 9.02
C ASN A 581 11.76 6.42 9.03
N PHE A 582 10.58 6.20 8.45
CA PHE A 582 10.00 4.87 8.32
C PHE A 582 10.87 3.93 7.47
N LEU A 583 11.45 4.44 6.37
CA LEU A 583 12.32 3.65 5.52
C LEU A 583 13.63 3.28 6.24
N ILE A 584 14.24 4.21 6.97
CA ILE A 584 15.43 3.92 7.81
C ILE A 584 15.07 2.83 8.84
N LEU A 585 13.94 2.96 9.50
CA LEU A 585 13.46 1.99 10.48
C LEU A 585 13.30 0.59 9.86
N SER A 586 12.73 0.53 8.66
CA SER A 586 12.51 -0.72 7.93
C SER A 586 13.80 -1.37 7.44
N ASP A 587 14.75 -0.57 6.95
CA ASP A 587 15.96 -1.08 6.32
C ASP A 587 17.05 -1.43 7.36
N GLU A 588 17.24 -0.58 8.37
CA GLU A 588 18.33 -0.73 9.34
C GLU A 588 17.96 -1.62 10.54
N PHE A 589 16.68 -1.61 10.95
CA PHE A 589 16.18 -2.34 12.12
C PHE A 589 15.26 -3.51 11.72
N SER A 590 15.63 -4.25 10.68
CA SER A 590 14.86 -5.40 10.21
C SER A 590 14.66 -6.46 11.31
N GLY A 591 13.44 -6.95 11.42
CA GLY A 591 13.03 -7.95 12.43
C GLY A 591 12.26 -7.38 13.63
N GLN A 592 12.32 -6.09 13.93
CA GLN A 592 11.50 -5.47 14.99
C GLN A 592 10.22 -4.79 14.47
N ASN A 593 10.06 -4.69 13.14
CA ASN A 593 8.97 -3.96 12.50
C ASN A 593 7.99 -4.85 11.75
N GLN A 594 8.11 -6.16 11.85
CA GLN A 594 7.10 -7.02 11.26
C GLN A 594 5.86 -7.03 12.17
N PRO A 595 4.70 -6.64 11.62
CA PRO A 595 3.47 -6.78 12.37
C PRO A 595 3.25 -8.27 12.69
N PRO A 596 2.80 -8.60 13.90
CA PRO A 596 2.57 -9.99 14.28
C PRO A 596 1.49 -10.60 13.41
N LEU A 597 1.54 -11.94 13.31
CA LEU A 597 0.42 -12.75 12.88
C LEU A 597 -0.34 -13.21 14.12
N TYR A 598 -1.62 -13.50 13.92
CA TYR A 598 -2.52 -13.94 14.98
C TYR A 598 -3.15 -15.27 14.63
N VAL A 599 -3.07 -16.21 15.55
CA VAL A 599 -3.94 -17.40 15.56
C VAL A 599 -5.16 -17.08 16.41
N VAL A 600 -6.33 -17.10 15.82
CA VAL A 600 -7.61 -16.88 16.50
C VAL A 600 -8.24 -18.24 16.77
N LEU A 601 -8.49 -18.53 18.05
CA LEU A 601 -9.12 -19.77 18.50
C LEU A 601 -10.54 -19.48 19.00
N ASN A 602 -11.53 -20.06 18.33
CA ASN A 602 -12.95 -19.94 18.72
C ASN A 602 -13.34 -21.11 19.61
N VAL A 603 -12.92 -21.07 20.87
CA VAL A 603 -13.11 -22.13 21.87
C VAL A 603 -13.57 -21.54 23.21
N GLU A 604 -14.18 -22.36 24.07
CA GLU A 604 -14.39 -21.94 25.47
C GLU A 604 -13.05 -22.00 26.21
N VAL A 605 -12.37 -20.85 26.32
CA VAL A 605 -10.95 -20.72 26.66
C VAL A 605 -10.64 -21.35 28.03
N PHE A 606 -11.50 -21.09 29.00
CA PHE A 606 -11.34 -21.63 30.36
C PHE A 606 -12.14 -22.94 30.54
N SER A 607 -11.74 -23.95 29.78
CA SER A 607 -12.20 -25.33 29.85
C SER A 607 -11.03 -26.27 29.55
N GLU A 608 -11.18 -27.56 29.85
CA GLU A 608 -10.18 -28.57 29.50
C GLU A 608 -9.94 -28.63 27.98
N GLU A 609 -11.03 -28.61 27.19
CA GLU A 609 -10.98 -28.63 25.73
C GLU A 609 -10.34 -27.34 25.14
N GLY A 610 -10.63 -26.16 25.72
CA GLY A 610 -10.03 -24.92 25.32
C GLY A 610 -8.55 -24.79 25.65
N LYS A 611 -8.14 -25.28 26.85
CA LYS A 611 -6.71 -25.35 27.23
C LYS A 611 -5.96 -26.28 26.30
N ASP A 612 -6.51 -27.46 26.00
CA ASP A 612 -5.88 -28.43 25.10
C ASP A 612 -5.73 -27.88 23.68
N ALA A 613 -6.78 -27.23 23.14
CA ALA A 613 -6.74 -26.58 21.81
C ALA A 613 -5.66 -25.49 21.76
N TYR A 614 -5.56 -24.67 22.82
CA TYR A 614 -4.54 -23.63 22.91
C TYR A 614 -3.13 -24.23 22.95
N LEU A 615 -2.87 -25.18 23.84
CA LEU A 615 -1.56 -25.83 23.98
C LEU A 615 -1.15 -26.58 22.72
N ASN A 616 -2.08 -27.22 22.02
CA ASN A 616 -1.83 -27.84 20.72
C ASN A 616 -1.41 -26.82 19.69
N SER A 617 -2.11 -25.65 19.63
CA SER A 617 -1.73 -24.56 18.73
C SER A 617 -0.34 -24.02 19.05
N MET A 618 -0.03 -23.78 20.32
CA MET A 618 1.32 -23.39 20.73
C MET A 618 2.37 -24.44 20.34
N SER A 619 2.08 -25.74 20.52
CA SER A 619 3.02 -26.80 20.15
C SER A 619 3.29 -26.85 18.64
N VAL A 620 2.31 -26.51 17.80
CA VAL A 620 2.47 -26.38 16.33
C VAL A 620 3.36 -25.18 16.00
N LEU A 621 3.15 -24.04 16.68
CA LEU A 621 3.98 -22.84 16.49
C LEU A 621 5.43 -23.09 16.93
N ASP A 622 5.63 -23.72 18.10
CA ASP A 622 6.94 -24.04 18.66
C ASP A 622 7.73 -25.08 17.82
N ALA A 623 7.04 -25.88 17.02
CA ALA A 623 7.67 -26.89 16.17
C ALA A 623 8.47 -26.26 15.01
N ASP A 624 8.15 -25.04 14.61
CA ASP A 624 8.88 -24.29 13.56
C ASP A 624 9.83 -23.25 14.20
N PRO A 625 11.15 -23.50 14.16
CA PRO A 625 12.14 -22.58 14.77
C PRO A 625 12.21 -21.20 14.09
N SER A 626 11.53 -21.00 12.95
CA SER A 626 11.44 -19.70 12.29
C SER A 626 10.34 -18.81 12.88
N ILE A 627 9.44 -19.36 13.68
CA ILE A 627 8.40 -18.64 14.42
C ILE A 627 8.98 -18.18 15.75
N THR A 628 8.75 -16.93 16.10
CA THR A 628 9.26 -16.33 17.34
C THR A 628 8.19 -15.48 18.04
N ASP A 629 8.46 -15.13 19.30
CA ASP A 629 7.65 -14.21 20.10
C ASP A 629 6.18 -14.65 20.24
N GLN A 630 5.96 -15.96 20.40
CA GLN A 630 4.62 -16.50 20.64
C GLN A 630 4.11 -16.06 22.00
N THR A 631 2.97 -15.40 22.03
CA THR A 631 2.35 -14.93 23.27
C THR A 631 0.83 -14.99 23.16
N GLY A 632 0.19 -15.46 24.21
CA GLY A 632 -1.25 -15.46 24.35
C GLY A 632 -1.69 -15.46 25.81
N VAL A 633 -2.96 -15.78 26.07
CA VAL A 633 -3.55 -15.63 27.39
C VAL A 633 -2.87 -16.52 28.45
N TRP A 634 -2.46 -17.75 28.10
CA TRP A 634 -1.87 -18.67 29.07
C TRP A 634 -0.48 -18.24 29.52
N GLU A 635 0.34 -17.66 28.63
CA GLU A 635 1.64 -17.09 28.95
C GLU A 635 1.49 -15.89 29.89
N VAL A 636 0.47 -15.04 29.67
CA VAL A 636 0.15 -13.93 30.57
C VAL A 636 -0.30 -14.42 31.95
N LEU A 637 -1.20 -15.42 32.00
CA LEU A 637 -1.64 -16.03 33.27
C LEU A 637 -0.47 -16.67 34.02
N GLU A 638 0.42 -17.37 33.33
CA GLU A 638 1.59 -18.00 33.93
C GLU A 638 2.57 -16.95 34.48
N LEU A 639 2.80 -15.87 33.74
CA LEU A 639 3.61 -14.74 34.17
C LEU A 639 3.00 -14.07 35.42
N GLU A 640 1.70 -13.75 35.41
CA GLU A 640 1.03 -13.09 36.51
C GLU A 640 0.90 -14.02 37.73
N SER A 641 0.76 -15.32 37.54
CA SER A 641 0.78 -16.29 38.64
C SER A 641 2.08 -16.25 39.44
N SER A 642 3.15 -15.72 38.85
CA SER A 642 4.41 -15.52 39.57
C SER A 642 4.31 -14.40 40.60
N ARG A 643 3.37 -13.46 40.40
CA ARG A 643 3.11 -12.28 41.26
C ARG A 643 1.90 -12.45 42.14
N ASP A 644 0.90 -13.21 41.70
CA ASP A 644 -0.37 -13.46 42.38
C ASP A 644 -0.47 -14.90 42.86
N SER A 645 -0.42 -15.08 44.19
CA SER A 645 -0.48 -16.38 44.82
C SER A 645 -1.84 -17.07 44.69
N ASP A 646 -2.93 -16.28 44.62
CA ASP A 646 -4.29 -16.80 44.47
C ASP A 646 -4.50 -17.32 43.06
N LEU A 647 -4.00 -16.59 42.02
CA LEU A 647 -3.98 -17.07 40.64
C LEU A 647 -3.16 -18.36 40.52
N ARG A 648 -2.01 -18.43 41.17
CA ARG A 648 -1.19 -19.65 41.16
C ARG A 648 -1.94 -20.87 41.73
N GLU A 649 -2.64 -20.71 42.89
CA GLU A 649 -3.44 -21.77 43.47
C GLU A 649 -4.55 -22.24 42.52
N ILE A 650 -5.18 -21.31 41.82
CA ILE A 650 -6.19 -21.58 40.77
C ILE A 650 -5.56 -22.37 39.62
N LEU A 651 -4.43 -21.93 39.05
CA LEU A 651 -3.76 -22.64 37.96
C LEU A 651 -3.29 -24.03 38.33
N ASP A 652 -2.72 -24.19 39.53
CA ASP A 652 -2.30 -25.52 40.08
C ASP A 652 -3.49 -26.47 40.26
N SER A 653 -4.70 -25.93 40.51
CA SER A 653 -5.91 -26.73 40.63
C SER A 653 -6.36 -27.35 39.32
N LEU A 654 -6.04 -26.71 38.17
CA LEU A 654 -6.52 -27.15 36.86
C LEU A 654 -6.04 -28.52 36.45
N ASP A 655 -4.89 -28.95 36.95
CA ASP A 655 -4.30 -30.26 36.68
C ASP A 655 -4.78 -31.32 37.71
N THR A 656 -5.77 -30.99 38.54
CA THR A 656 -6.33 -31.89 39.56
C THR A 656 -7.68 -32.49 39.13
N ALA A 657 -8.20 -33.38 39.92
CA ALA A 657 -9.52 -34.00 39.70
C ALA A 657 -10.72 -33.03 39.81
N ASN A 658 -10.52 -31.85 40.40
CA ASN A 658 -11.52 -30.81 40.57
C ASN A 658 -10.97 -29.44 40.13
N PRO A 659 -10.85 -29.17 38.83
CA PRO A 659 -10.29 -27.92 38.32
C PRO A 659 -11.21 -26.73 38.58
N GLU A 660 -10.62 -25.61 39.00
CA GLU A 660 -11.34 -24.42 39.40
C GLU A 660 -11.51 -23.41 38.23
N TRP A 661 -12.08 -23.87 37.11
CA TRP A 661 -12.29 -23.02 35.93
C TRP A 661 -13.10 -21.76 36.21
N LEU A 662 -14.11 -21.81 37.07
CA LEU A 662 -14.91 -20.64 37.44
C LEU A 662 -14.11 -19.61 38.21
N SER A 663 -13.23 -20.07 39.13
CA SER A 663 -12.34 -19.16 39.85
C SER A 663 -11.37 -18.45 38.92
N LEU A 664 -10.90 -19.14 37.87
CA LEU A 664 -10.05 -18.52 36.82
C LEU A 664 -10.83 -17.52 35.99
N GLN A 665 -12.09 -17.81 35.62
CA GLN A 665 -12.96 -16.85 34.93
C GLN A 665 -13.20 -15.61 35.80
N ASP A 666 -13.54 -15.80 37.08
CA ASP A 666 -13.75 -14.68 38.02
C ASP A 666 -12.48 -13.84 38.18
N TRP A 667 -11.31 -14.47 38.22
CA TRP A 667 -10.03 -13.77 38.30
C TRP A 667 -9.76 -12.95 37.00
N ALA A 668 -9.95 -13.55 35.84
CA ALA A 668 -9.75 -12.88 34.54
C ALA A 668 -10.74 -11.72 34.35
N ASP A 669 -11.99 -11.87 34.82
CA ASP A 669 -12.99 -10.81 34.76
C ASP A 669 -12.64 -9.63 35.71
N ALA A 670 -12.00 -9.94 36.84
CA ALA A 670 -11.50 -8.91 37.75
C ALA A 670 -10.22 -8.22 37.27
N ASN A 671 -9.46 -8.84 36.39
CA ASN A 671 -8.16 -8.37 35.88
C ASN A 671 -8.19 -8.26 34.33
N GLN A 672 -9.27 -7.69 33.78
CA GLN A 672 -9.43 -7.56 32.33
C GLN A 672 -8.34 -6.72 31.67
N ASP A 673 -7.80 -5.74 32.36
CA ASP A 673 -6.68 -4.90 31.93
C ASP A 673 -5.39 -5.70 31.62
N LEU A 674 -5.25 -6.88 32.18
CA LEU A 674 -4.13 -7.79 31.90
C LEU A 674 -4.42 -8.79 30.75
N THR A 675 -5.69 -9.18 30.59
CA THR A 675 -6.07 -10.30 29.74
C THR A 675 -6.76 -9.90 28.43
N PHE A 676 -7.33 -8.69 28.33
CA PHE A 676 -8.20 -8.27 27.22
C PHE A 676 -7.52 -8.35 25.85
N ARG A 677 -6.18 -8.24 25.79
CA ARG A 677 -5.43 -8.30 24.53
C ARG A 677 -5.35 -9.69 23.95
N TYR A 678 -5.63 -10.72 24.73
CA TYR A 678 -5.55 -12.11 24.29
C TYR A 678 -6.83 -12.88 24.52
N LEU A 679 -7.76 -12.32 25.29
CA LEU A 679 -8.97 -12.99 25.74
C LEU A 679 -10.20 -12.13 25.50
N ARG A 680 -11.16 -12.64 24.74
CA ARG A 680 -12.44 -11.94 24.59
C ARG A 680 -13.26 -12.02 25.88
N GLY A 681 -13.97 -10.94 26.20
CA GLY A 681 -14.69 -10.81 27.48
C GLY A 681 -15.79 -11.85 27.74
N ASP A 682 -16.21 -12.62 26.73
CA ASP A 682 -17.14 -13.77 26.89
C ASP A 682 -16.43 -15.11 27.09
N PHE A 683 -15.11 -15.13 27.13
CA PHE A 683 -14.23 -16.31 27.26
C PHE A 683 -14.38 -17.38 26.15
N LYS A 684 -14.97 -17.01 25.00
CA LYS A 684 -15.22 -17.93 23.88
C LYS A 684 -14.28 -17.76 22.69
N GLN A 685 -13.33 -16.85 22.82
CA GLN A 685 -12.32 -16.62 21.80
C GLN A 685 -11.03 -16.15 22.47
N THR A 686 -9.90 -16.62 21.97
CA THR A 686 -8.57 -16.17 22.37
C THR A 686 -7.70 -16.00 21.15
N VAL A 687 -6.68 -15.15 21.26
CA VAL A 687 -5.67 -14.97 20.22
C VAL A 687 -4.29 -15.34 20.75
N ILE A 688 -3.48 -15.89 19.85
CA ILE A 688 -2.04 -16.10 20.04
C ILE A 688 -1.34 -15.20 19.03
N SER A 689 -0.55 -14.24 19.48
CA SER A 689 0.30 -13.44 18.61
C SER A 689 1.65 -14.12 18.42
N PHE A 690 2.19 -14.06 17.20
CA PHE A 690 3.51 -14.61 16.89
C PHE A 690 4.16 -13.85 15.74
N GLN A 691 5.48 -13.97 15.64
CA GLN A 691 6.22 -13.41 14.50
C GLN A 691 6.65 -14.52 13.55
N ALA A 692 6.35 -14.32 12.26
CA ALA A 692 6.77 -15.20 11.18
C ALA A 692 8.06 -14.70 10.51
N PRO A 693 8.82 -15.58 9.83
CA PRO A 693 10.00 -15.16 9.09
C PRO A 693 9.65 -14.21 7.95
N THR A 694 10.59 -13.30 7.62
CA THR A 694 10.47 -12.45 6.44
C THR A 694 10.58 -13.27 5.17
N LEU A 695 9.49 -13.42 4.44
CA LEU A 695 9.40 -14.18 3.21
C LEU A 695 8.87 -13.29 2.07
N ASP A 696 9.16 -13.68 0.83
CA ASP A 696 8.43 -13.11 -0.30
C ASP A 696 6.93 -13.47 -0.21
N TRP A 697 6.08 -12.69 -0.87
CA TRP A 697 4.63 -12.82 -0.76
C TRP A 697 4.12 -14.25 -1.06
N GLN A 698 4.71 -14.93 -2.03
CA GLN A 698 4.27 -16.29 -2.41
C GLN A 698 4.62 -17.30 -1.33
N LYS A 699 5.83 -17.22 -0.80
CA LYS A 699 6.25 -18.08 0.30
C LYS A 699 5.50 -17.77 1.60
N THR A 700 5.14 -16.52 1.84
CA THR A 700 4.32 -16.13 3.00
C THR A 700 2.95 -16.78 2.91
N VAL A 701 2.28 -16.70 1.75
CA VAL A 701 0.97 -17.35 1.55
C VAL A 701 1.08 -18.88 1.68
N ASP A 702 2.12 -19.48 1.09
CA ASP A 702 2.35 -20.93 1.16
C ASP A 702 2.62 -21.37 2.61
N PHE A 703 3.48 -20.64 3.32
CA PHE A 703 3.82 -20.89 4.74
C PHE A 703 2.59 -20.81 5.64
N VAL A 704 1.81 -19.72 5.52
CA VAL A 704 0.60 -19.59 6.35
C VAL A 704 -0.45 -20.62 5.98
N THR A 705 -0.57 -21.01 4.71
CA THR A 705 -1.48 -22.07 4.29
C THR A 705 -1.07 -23.44 4.88
N GLU A 706 0.21 -23.74 4.95
CA GLU A 706 0.72 -24.97 5.56
C GLU A 706 0.49 -24.97 7.08
N LEU A 707 0.74 -23.83 7.73
CA LEU A 707 0.50 -23.62 9.15
C LEU A 707 -0.98 -23.73 9.50
N ASP A 708 -1.86 -23.10 8.73
CA ASP A 708 -3.32 -23.16 8.90
C ASP A 708 -3.85 -24.60 8.79
N ASN A 709 -3.34 -25.36 7.82
CA ASN A 709 -3.69 -26.78 7.69
C ASN A 709 -3.24 -27.59 8.90
N SER A 710 -2.06 -27.30 9.45
CA SER A 710 -1.53 -28.01 10.62
C SER A 710 -2.34 -27.68 11.88
N LEU A 711 -2.75 -26.43 12.05
CA LEU A 711 -3.59 -25.98 13.16
C LEU A 711 -5.02 -26.53 13.08
N ASN A 712 -5.57 -26.68 11.88
CA ASN A 712 -6.95 -27.14 11.67
C ASN A 712 -7.13 -28.66 11.62
N GLU A 713 -6.06 -29.45 11.74
CA GLU A 713 -6.22 -30.91 11.91
C GLU A 713 -6.96 -31.29 13.20
N GLU A 714 -6.94 -30.42 14.23
CA GLU A 714 -7.52 -30.70 15.54
C GLU A 714 -8.49 -29.62 16.08
N GLY A 715 -8.75 -28.49 15.36
CA GLY A 715 -9.53 -27.40 15.94
C GLY A 715 -10.03 -26.31 14.99
N GLU A 716 -10.80 -25.38 15.54
CA GLU A 716 -11.35 -24.20 14.86
C GLU A 716 -10.37 -23.02 14.99
N ALA A 717 -9.16 -23.16 14.46
CA ALA A 717 -8.17 -22.10 14.40
C ALA A 717 -8.26 -21.34 13.07
N SER A 718 -7.99 -20.05 13.10
CA SER A 718 -7.87 -19.21 11.89
C SER A 718 -6.70 -18.27 12.03
N ILE A 719 -5.93 -18.06 10.95
CA ILE A 719 -4.77 -17.18 10.96
C ILE A 719 -5.09 -15.87 10.24
N SER A 720 -4.70 -14.76 10.85
CA SER A 720 -4.72 -13.45 10.21
C SER A 720 -3.54 -12.59 10.66
N GLY A 721 -3.33 -11.49 9.95
CA GLY A 721 -2.31 -10.50 10.27
C GLY A 721 -1.89 -9.69 9.06
N ARG A 722 -1.34 -8.50 9.29
CA ARG A 722 -0.99 -7.55 8.22
C ARG A 722 -0.02 -8.14 7.20
N GLY A 723 0.99 -8.90 7.64
CA GLY A 723 1.95 -9.54 6.73
C GLY A 723 1.32 -10.52 5.76
N LEU A 724 0.33 -11.32 6.21
CA LEU A 724 -0.43 -12.22 5.36
C LEU A 724 -1.32 -11.45 4.37
N ILE A 725 -2.01 -10.41 4.84
CA ILE A 725 -2.88 -9.58 3.99
C ILE A 725 -2.07 -8.93 2.87
N LEU A 726 -0.89 -8.35 3.16
CA LEU A 726 -0.01 -7.76 2.15
C LEU A 726 0.48 -8.80 1.13
N ALA A 727 0.77 -10.02 1.59
CA ALA A 727 1.09 -11.12 0.68
C ALA A 727 -0.10 -11.48 -0.22
N GLN A 728 -1.32 -11.52 0.32
CA GLN A 728 -2.57 -11.73 -0.45
C GLN A 728 -2.86 -10.58 -1.42
N VAL A 729 -2.60 -9.31 -1.03
CA VAL A 729 -2.68 -8.16 -1.95
C VAL A 729 -1.81 -8.40 -3.18
N SER A 730 -0.57 -8.84 -2.98
CA SER A 730 0.36 -9.13 -4.08
C SER A 730 -0.13 -10.27 -4.98
N GLU A 731 -0.67 -11.34 -4.40
CA GLU A 731 -1.28 -12.44 -5.14
C GLU A 731 -2.49 -11.97 -5.96
N ASP A 732 -3.35 -11.15 -5.38
CA ASP A 732 -4.54 -10.62 -6.03
C ASP A 732 -4.20 -9.62 -7.14
N VAL A 733 -3.15 -8.82 -6.98
CA VAL A 733 -2.61 -7.97 -8.06
C VAL A 733 -2.24 -8.84 -9.27
N ALA A 734 -1.52 -9.94 -9.06
CA ALA A 734 -1.15 -10.86 -10.12
C ALA A 734 -2.37 -11.48 -10.83
N LYS A 735 -3.31 -12.01 -10.06
CA LYS A 735 -4.56 -12.60 -10.58
C LYS A 735 -5.40 -11.58 -11.33
N SER A 736 -5.53 -10.37 -10.79
CA SER A 736 -6.31 -9.27 -11.37
C SER A 736 -5.72 -8.79 -12.69
N ALA A 737 -4.38 -8.74 -12.84
CA ALA A 737 -3.73 -8.37 -14.09
C ALA A 737 -4.09 -9.33 -15.23
N VAL A 738 -4.00 -10.62 -14.98
CA VAL A 738 -4.31 -11.66 -15.98
C VAL A 738 -5.80 -11.69 -16.29
N ALA A 739 -6.65 -11.68 -15.25
CA ALA A 739 -8.09 -11.78 -15.42
C ALA A 739 -8.66 -10.56 -16.14
N SER A 740 -8.32 -9.33 -15.72
CA SER A 740 -8.80 -8.10 -16.37
C SER A 740 -8.34 -8.00 -17.82
N THR A 741 -7.07 -8.28 -18.10
CA THR A 741 -6.51 -8.27 -19.46
C THR A 741 -7.21 -9.31 -20.34
N GLY A 742 -7.43 -10.53 -19.84
CA GLY A 742 -8.10 -11.59 -20.59
C GLY A 742 -9.56 -11.27 -20.89
N ILE A 743 -10.29 -10.73 -19.91
CA ILE A 743 -11.69 -10.35 -20.08
C ILE A 743 -11.84 -9.20 -21.08
N VAL A 744 -11.01 -8.16 -20.95
CA VAL A 744 -11.02 -7.03 -21.88
C VAL A 744 -10.66 -7.49 -23.29
N ALA A 745 -9.64 -8.35 -23.46
CA ALA A 745 -9.29 -8.94 -24.72
C ALA A 745 -10.46 -9.69 -25.38
N GLY A 746 -11.19 -10.49 -24.58
CA GLY A 746 -12.37 -11.21 -25.02
C GLY A 746 -13.53 -10.30 -25.44
N ILE A 747 -13.85 -9.27 -24.63
CA ILE A 747 -14.92 -8.31 -24.94
C ILE A 747 -14.59 -7.50 -26.19
N ILE A 748 -13.36 -7.01 -26.31
CA ILE A 748 -12.90 -6.27 -27.52
C ILE A 748 -12.99 -7.19 -28.75
N LEU A 749 -12.58 -8.44 -28.65
CA LEU A 749 -12.72 -9.39 -29.76
C LEU A 749 -14.18 -9.55 -30.17
N ILE A 750 -15.09 -9.82 -29.22
CA ILE A 750 -16.53 -9.97 -29.51
C ILE A 750 -17.10 -8.69 -30.15
N MET A 751 -16.71 -7.52 -29.63
CA MET A 751 -17.14 -6.24 -30.19
C MET A 751 -16.64 -6.02 -31.62
N LEU A 752 -15.34 -6.26 -31.88
CA LEU A 752 -14.77 -6.14 -33.23
C LEU A 752 -15.40 -7.12 -34.22
N LEU A 753 -15.68 -8.35 -33.77
CA LEU A 753 -16.43 -9.33 -34.57
C LEU A 753 -17.83 -8.81 -34.89
N GLY A 754 -18.59 -8.34 -33.88
CA GLY A 754 -19.94 -7.83 -34.05
C GLY A 754 -20.03 -6.64 -35.03
N ILE A 755 -19.14 -5.65 -34.88
CA ILE A 755 -19.07 -4.48 -35.74
C ILE A 755 -18.77 -4.89 -37.19
N ASN A 756 -17.75 -5.72 -37.39
CA ASN A 756 -17.33 -6.08 -38.75
C ASN A 756 -18.29 -7.07 -39.43
N ILE A 757 -18.95 -7.98 -38.69
CA ILE A 757 -20.02 -8.83 -39.25
C ILE A 757 -21.19 -7.98 -39.75
N SER A 758 -21.52 -6.89 -39.05
CA SER A 758 -22.62 -6.01 -39.44
C SER A 758 -22.30 -5.11 -40.64
N ARG A 759 -21.00 -4.81 -40.89
CA ARG A 759 -20.52 -3.95 -41.97
C ARG A 759 -20.16 -4.68 -43.26
N GLU A 760 -19.62 -5.90 -43.16
CA GLU A 760 -19.15 -6.68 -44.30
C GLU A 760 -20.30 -7.43 -45.00
N LYS A 761 -20.14 -7.63 -46.31
CA LYS A 761 -21.12 -8.31 -47.16
C LYS A 761 -21.32 -9.79 -46.82
N THR A 762 -20.32 -10.43 -46.21
CA THR A 762 -20.39 -11.81 -45.75
C THR A 762 -19.92 -11.92 -44.30
N PRO A 763 -20.62 -12.69 -43.44
CA PRO A 763 -20.24 -12.87 -42.06
C PRO A 763 -18.85 -13.42 -41.86
N GLN A 764 -18.40 -14.31 -42.76
CA GLN A 764 -17.07 -14.91 -42.69
C GLN A 764 -15.95 -13.87 -42.88
N ARG A 765 -16.13 -12.92 -43.80
CA ARG A 765 -15.18 -11.83 -44.00
C ARG A 765 -15.17 -10.86 -42.83
N GLY A 766 -16.36 -10.61 -42.23
CA GLY A 766 -16.48 -9.81 -41.04
C GLY A 766 -15.77 -10.42 -39.81
N ILE A 767 -15.94 -11.74 -39.63
CA ILE A 767 -15.23 -12.49 -38.58
C ILE A 767 -13.72 -12.39 -38.75
N LEU A 768 -13.24 -12.67 -39.98
CA LEU A 768 -11.81 -12.62 -40.29
C LEU A 768 -11.24 -11.21 -40.04
N LYS A 769 -11.96 -10.17 -40.48
CA LYS A 769 -11.54 -8.78 -40.33
C LYS A 769 -11.49 -8.36 -38.84
N GLY A 770 -12.51 -8.71 -38.06
CA GLY A 770 -12.51 -8.44 -36.61
C GLY A 770 -11.36 -9.14 -35.90
N PHE A 771 -11.07 -10.41 -36.22
CA PHE A 771 -9.94 -11.15 -35.68
C PHE A 771 -8.58 -10.53 -36.06
N VAL A 772 -8.41 -10.15 -37.34
CA VAL A 772 -7.18 -9.51 -37.83
C VAL A 772 -6.95 -8.15 -37.15
N MET A 773 -8.01 -7.40 -36.82
CA MET A 773 -7.88 -6.16 -36.06
C MET A 773 -7.46 -6.39 -34.61
N TRP A 774 -7.91 -7.48 -34.00
CA TRP A 774 -7.60 -7.83 -32.61
C TRP A 774 -6.16 -8.35 -32.43
N LEU A 775 -5.63 -9.08 -33.40
CA LEU A 775 -4.33 -9.77 -33.28
C LEU A 775 -3.13 -8.82 -32.98
N PRO A 776 -2.94 -7.68 -33.67
CA PRO A 776 -1.86 -6.74 -33.37
C PRO A 776 -1.90 -6.20 -31.94
N LEU A 777 -3.12 -5.97 -31.41
CA LEU A 777 -3.30 -5.47 -30.03
C LEU A 777 -2.87 -6.48 -28.99
N SER A 778 -3.17 -7.76 -29.21
CA SER A 778 -2.72 -8.86 -28.34
C SER A 778 -1.19 -9.01 -28.35
N ILE A 779 -0.56 -8.81 -29.51
CA ILE A 779 0.91 -8.80 -29.60
C ILE A 779 1.50 -7.62 -28.80
N VAL A 780 0.89 -6.45 -28.87
CA VAL A 780 1.34 -5.27 -28.11
C VAL A 780 1.28 -5.53 -26.61
N VAL A 781 0.24 -6.18 -26.09
CA VAL A 781 0.14 -6.54 -24.68
C VAL A 781 1.30 -7.44 -24.25
N ILE A 782 1.63 -8.46 -25.06
CA ILE A 782 2.79 -9.34 -24.81
C ILE A 782 4.09 -8.52 -24.78
N TRP A 783 4.25 -7.57 -25.72
CA TRP A 783 5.43 -6.71 -25.75
C TRP A 783 5.52 -5.79 -24.55
N VAL A 784 4.40 -5.23 -24.10
CA VAL A 784 4.37 -4.33 -22.93
C VAL A 784 4.79 -5.08 -21.65
N TYR A 785 4.15 -6.21 -21.35
CA TYR A 785 4.52 -7.01 -20.18
C TYR A 785 5.94 -7.58 -20.29
N GLY A 786 6.35 -7.99 -21.48
CA GLY A 786 7.71 -8.46 -21.69
C GLY A 786 8.77 -7.37 -21.50
N LEU A 787 8.51 -6.15 -21.99
CA LEU A 787 9.41 -5.02 -21.77
C LEU A 787 9.42 -4.60 -20.30
N MET A 788 8.29 -4.67 -19.58
CA MET A 788 8.25 -4.42 -18.14
C MET A 788 9.25 -5.36 -17.43
N GLY A 789 9.19 -6.67 -17.68
CA GLY A 789 10.13 -7.60 -17.05
C GLY A 789 11.59 -7.33 -17.43
N TRP A 790 11.88 -7.03 -18.71
CA TRP A 790 13.26 -6.70 -19.13
C TRP A 790 13.83 -5.42 -18.52
N PHE A 791 12.96 -4.44 -18.24
CA PHE A 791 13.39 -3.17 -17.63
C PHE A 791 13.33 -3.21 -16.10
N GLY A 792 12.95 -4.33 -15.48
CA GLY A 792 12.80 -4.45 -14.04
C GLY A 792 11.61 -3.66 -13.49
N TYR A 793 10.58 -3.42 -14.31
CA TYR A 793 9.36 -2.77 -13.86
C TYR A 793 8.46 -3.78 -13.17
N GLN A 794 8.03 -3.43 -11.96
CA GLN A 794 7.16 -4.28 -11.15
C GLN A 794 5.69 -4.18 -11.57
N LEU A 795 4.98 -5.28 -11.40
CA LEU A 795 3.53 -5.30 -11.44
C LEU A 795 3.00 -4.94 -10.05
N ASN A 796 2.51 -3.72 -9.91
CA ASN A 796 2.05 -3.12 -8.66
C ASN A 796 0.58 -2.67 -8.77
N SER A 797 0.08 -1.98 -7.74
CA SER A 797 -1.29 -1.45 -7.66
C SER A 797 -1.74 -0.60 -8.85
N GLN A 798 -0.82 0.11 -9.52
CA GLN A 798 -1.12 0.93 -10.70
C GLN A 798 -0.89 0.18 -12.01
N THR A 799 0.26 -0.49 -12.13
CA THR A 799 0.67 -1.16 -13.36
C THR A 799 -0.16 -2.43 -13.66
N VAL A 800 -0.88 -2.97 -12.67
CA VAL A 800 -1.84 -4.07 -12.87
C VAL A 800 -2.88 -3.77 -13.96
N THR A 801 -3.19 -2.50 -14.17
CA THR A 801 -4.21 -2.04 -15.12
C THR A 801 -3.72 -1.96 -16.56
N ILE A 802 -2.41 -2.02 -16.78
CA ILE A 802 -1.76 -1.71 -18.07
C ILE A 802 -2.23 -2.60 -19.23
N GLY A 803 -2.40 -3.90 -18.99
CA GLY A 803 -2.82 -4.83 -20.05
C GLY A 803 -4.21 -4.49 -20.58
N ALA A 804 -5.17 -4.29 -19.70
CA ALA A 804 -6.54 -3.92 -20.03
C ALA A 804 -6.60 -2.54 -20.72
N LEU A 805 -5.85 -1.56 -20.22
CA LEU A 805 -5.79 -0.22 -20.81
C LEU A 805 -5.11 -0.19 -22.17
N THR A 806 -4.04 -0.95 -22.35
CA THR A 806 -3.35 -1.08 -23.65
C THR A 806 -4.30 -1.59 -24.73
N LEU A 807 -5.13 -2.57 -24.40
CA LEU A 807 -6.15 -3.11 -25.30
C LEU A 807 -7.25 -2.07 -25.56
N GLY A 808 -7.78 -1.40 -24.53
CA GLY A 808 -8.85 -0.42 -24.65
C GLY A 808 -8.47 0.74 -25.56
N LEU A 809 -7.37 1.42 -25.25
CA LEU A 809 -6.89 2.55 -26.05
C LEU A 809 -6.32 2.15 -27.41
N GLY A 810 -5.72 0.96 -27.50
CA GLY A 810 -5.15 0.46 -28.75
C GLY A 810 -6.20 0.14 -29.80
N VAL A 811 -7.37 -0.32 -29.41
CA VAL A 811 -8.45 -0.67 -30.34
C VAL A 811 -8.97 0.53 -31.13
N ASP A 812 -8.93 1.71 -30.57
CA ASP A 812 -9.33 2.94 -31.25
C ASP A 812 -8.49 3.22 -32.48
N TYR A 813 -7.16 3.05 -32.34
CA TYR A 813 -6.27 3.20 -33.49
C TYR A 813 -6.58 2.20 -34.60
N ALA A 814 -6.85 0.95 -34.25
CA ALA A 814 -7.20 -0.08 -35.23
C ALA A 814 -8.55 0.22 -35.92
N VAL A 815 -9.57 0.63 -35.16
CA VAL A 815 -10.91 0.93 -35.71
C VAL A 815 -10.85 2.17 -36.63
N HIS A 816 -10.18 3.25 -36.21
CA HIS A 816 -10.05 4.45 -37.02
C HIS A 816 -9.26 4.21 -38.29
N PHE A 817 -8.15 3.46 -38.18
CA PHE A 817 -7.34 3.10 -39.34
C PHE A 817 -8.14 2.29 -40.39
N VAL A 818 -8.79 1.22 -39.93
CA VAL A 818 -9.54 0.30 -40.82
C VAL A 818 -10.76 1.01 -41.43
N THR A 819 -11.49 1.79 -40.65
CA THR A 819 -12.64 2.53 -41.19
C THR A 819 -12.20 3.50 -42.31
N ARG A 820 -11.10 4.22 -42.10
CA ARG A 820 -10.57 5.14 -43.11
C ARG A 820 -10.03 4.40 -44.33
N LEU A 821 -9.34 3.28 -44.14
CA LEU A 821 -8.86 2.46 -45.22
C LEU A 821 -10.01 1.94 -46.09
N ASP A 822 -11.13 1.51 -45.51
CA ASP A 822 -12.32 1.10 -46.23
C ASP A 822 -12.91 2.25 -47.07
N GLU A 823 -12.99 3.47 -46.50
CA GLU A 823 -13.46 4.69 -47.16
C GLU A 823 -12.57 4.99 -48.42
N GLU A 824 -11.23 4.88 -48.28
CA GLU A 824 -10.30 5.12 -49.42
C GLU A 824 -10.42 4.06 -50.53
N ILE A 825 -10.61 2.79 -50.15
CA ILE A 825 -10.85 1.71 -51.10
C ILE A 825 -12.17 1.91 -51.86
N GLU A 826 -13.22 2.36 -51.20
CA GLU A 826 -14.52 2.66 -51.80
C GLU A 826 -14.47 3.89 -52.69
N HIS A 827 -13.69 4.92 -52.33
CA HIS A 827 -13.55 6.18 -53.07
C HIS A 827 -12.81 6.03 -54.37
N ASP A 828 -11.70 5.29 -54.37
CA ASP A 828 -10.90 4.98 -55.58
C ASP A 828 -10.44 3.52 -55.63
N PRO A 829 -11.30 2.63 -56.11
CA PRO A 829 -11.01 1.18 -56.11
C PRO A 829 -9.76 0.77 -56.93
N ASN A 830 -9.26 1.68 -57.79
CA ASN A 830 -8.13 1.37 -58.69
C ASN A 830 -6.80 1.99 -58.24
N ALA A 831 -6.76 2.71 -57.11
CA ALA A 831 -5.57 3.46 -56.69
C ALA A 831 -4.42 2.57 -56.17
N GLY A 832 -4.68 1.31 -55.82
CA GLY A 832 -3.67 0.33 -55.38
C GLY A 832 -3.32 0.44 -53.88
N ILE A 833 -2.82 -0.67 -53.32
CA ILE A 833 -2.60 -0.87 -51.89
C ILE A 833 -1.70 0.22 -51.25
N VAL A 834 -0.60 0.56 -51.93
CA VAL A 834 0.34 1.59 -51.44
C VAL A 834 -0.34 2.95 -51.31
N ASN A 835 -1.19 3.28 -52.30
CA ASN A 835 -1.86 4.57 -52.33
C ASN A 835 -2.94 4.68 -51.24
N TRP A 836 -3.78 3.63 -51.06
CA TRP A 836 -4.81 3.61 -50.02
C TRP A 836 -4.20 3.75 -48.63
N ILE A 837 -3.17 2.96 -48.33
CA ILE A 837 -2.51 3.02 -46.98
C ILE A 837 -1.77 4.36 -46.80
N SER A 838 -1.11 4.87 -47.86
CA SER A 838 -0.40 6.15 -47.76
C SER A 838 -1.35 7.32 -47.49
N ILE A 839 -2.53 7.35 -48.12
CA ILE A 839 -3.54 8.38 -47.90
C ILE A 839 -4.15 8.22 -46.52
N THR A 840 -4.50 6.99 -46.13
CA THR A 840 -5.00 6.68 -44.78
C THR A 840 -4.03 7.16 -43.72
N ASN A 841 -2.73 6.90 -43.88
CA ASN A 841 -1.71 7.36 -42.93
C ASN A 841 -1.44 8.88 -43.00
N ALA A 842 -1.57 9.52 -44.17
CA ALA A 842 -1.44 10.96 -44.30
C ALA A 842 -2.61 11.75 -43.69
N THR A 843 -3.78 11.15 -43.60
CA THR A 843 -5.01 11.73 -43.00
C THR A 843 -5.24 11.26 -41.59
N THR A 844 -5.88 10.09 -41.42
CA THR A 844 -6.26 9.53 -40.13
C THR A 844 -5.04 9.11 -39.31
N GLY A 845 -4.00 8.53 -39.93
CA GLY A 845 -2.76 8.18 -39.24
C GLY A 845 -2.07 9.40 -38.60
N ARG A 846 -2.14 10.58 -39.23
CA ARG A 846 -1.64 11.84 -38.65
C ARG A 846 -2.48 12.27 -37.45
N ALA A 847 -3.80 12.11 -37.49
CA ALA A 847 -4.67 12.40 -36.37
C ALA A 847 -4.41 11.42 -35.19
N MET A 848 -4.26 10.12 -35.50
CA MET A 848 -3.88 9.09 -34.53
C MET A 848 -2.51 9.37 -33.89
N MET A 849 -1.51 9.77 -34.65
CA MET A 849 -0.21 10.19 -34.11
C MET A 849 -0.36 11.39 -33.17
N ALA A 850 -1.20 12.37 -33.55
CA ALA A 850 -1.44 13.52 -32.69
C ALA A 850 -2.11 13.12 -31.38
N ALA A 851 -3.14 12.26 -31.44
CA ALA A 851 -3.81 11.70 -30.27
C ALA A 851 -2.82 10.89 -29.40
N ALA A 852 -2.04 10.01 -29.98
CA ALA A 852 -1.04 9.23 -29.27
C ALA A 852 0.01 10.11 -28.57
N PHE A 853 0.47 11.20 -29.21
CA PHE A 853 1.41 12.13 -28.58
C PHE A 853 0.76 12.99 -27.48
N THR A 854 -0.53 13.34 -27.60
CA THR A 854 -1.26 14.00 -26.49
C THR A 854 -1.39 13.08 -25.29
N THR A 855 -1.86 11.87 -25.51
CA THR A 855 -2.05 10.88 -24.44
C THR A 855 -0.70 10.50 -23.81
N ALA A 856 0.32 10.16 -24.61
CA ALA A 856 1.67 9.87 -24.12
C ALA A 856 2.28 11.07 -23.37
N GLY A 857 2.08 12.31 -23.85
CA GLY A 857 2.53 13.53 -23.19
C GLY A 857 1.84 13.76 -21.85
N GLY A 858 0.55 13.46 -21.75
CA GLY A 858 -0.20 13.51 -20.50
C GLY A 858 0.33 12.52 -19.47
N PHE A 859 0.54 11.25 -19.89
CA PHE A 859 1.09 10.21 -19.02
C PHE A 859 2.57 10.42 -18.65
N ALA A 860 3.35 11.05 -19.53
CA ALA A 860 4.74 11.40 -19.24
C ALA A 860 4.86 12.36 -18.04
N VAL A 861 3.82 13.13 -17.73
CA VAL A 861 3.78 14.01 -16.54
C VAL A 861 3.90 13.21 -15.24
N LEU A 862 3.41 11.97 -15.22
CA LEU A 862 3.50 11.10 -14.04
C LEU A 862 4.95 10.79 -13.63
N ASN A 863 5.94 11.01 -14.52
CA ASN A 863 7.35 10.92 -14.14
C ASN A 863 7.81 12.02 -13.15
N LEU A 864 6.98 13.04 -12.94
CA LEU A 864 7.21 14.09 -11.95
C LEU A 864 6.62 13.75 -10.58
N SER A 865 5.91 12.63 -10.46
CA SER A 865 5.36 12.17 -9.18
C SER A 865 6.48 11.73 -8.24
N SER A 866 6.31 12.00 -6.96
CA SER A 866 7.13 11.44 -5.89
C SER A 866 6.88 9.93 -5.72
N LEU A 867 5.66 9.47 -6.01
CA LEU A 867 5.24 8.09 -5.85
C LEU A 867 5.78 7.17 -6.97
N LEU A 868 6.58 6.17 -6.59
CA LEU A 868 7.17 5.21 -7.53
C LEU A 868 6.13 4.51 -8.42
N PRO A 869 4.99 4.00 -7.92
CA PRO A 869 3.99 3.33 -8.75
C PRO A 869 3.43 4.22 -9.85
N LEU A 870 3.21 5.52 -9.58
CA LEU A 870 2.72 6.47 -10.57
C LEU A 870 3.77 6.76 -11.64
N ARG A 871 5.05 6.88 -11.27
CA ARG A 871 6.17 7.03 -12.22
C ARG A 871 6.25 5.83 -13.17
N LEU A 872 6.25 4.61 -12.62
CA LEU A 872 6.30 3.38 -13.41
C LEU A 872 5.09 3.26 -14.33
N PHE A 873 3.89 3.52 -13.81
CA PHE A 873 2.67 3.51 -14.60
C PHE A 873 2.74 4.47 -15.79
N GLY A 874 3.19 5.72 -15.57
CA GLY A 874 3.37 6.71 -16.63
C GLY A 874 4.34 6.26 -17.71
N GLN A 875 5.49 5.70 -17.33
CA GLN A 875 6.51 5.20 -18.26
C GLN A 875 6.01 4.05 -19.12
N VAL A 876 5.45 3.02 -18.49
CA VAL A 876 4.96 1.83 -19.19
C VAL A 876 3.80 2.20 -20.12
N PHE A 877 2.94 3.12 -19.67
CA PHE A 877 1.80 3.55 -20.48
C PHE A 877 2.22 4.32 -21.74
N VAL A 878 3.25 5.18 -21.65
CA VAL A 878 3.84 5.84 -22.82
C VAL A 878 4.36 4.80 -23.82
N ILE A 879 5.06 3.78 -23.33
CA ILE A 879 5.55 2.67 -24.18
C ILE A 879 4.37 1.95 -24.85
N ALA A 880 3.33 1.62 -24.08
CA ALA A 880 2.13 0.92 -24.57
C ALA A 880 1.41 1.69 -25.70
N ILE A 881 1.19 2.99 -25.50
CA ILE A 881 0.54 3.85 -26.51
C ILE A 881 1.36 3.90 -27.81
N LEU A 882 2.68 4.10 -27.70
CA LEU A 882 3.54 4.17 -28.89
C LEU A 882 3.60 2.83 -29.62
N LEU A 883 3.65 1.72 -28.92
CA LEU A 883 3.60 0.38 -29.52
C LEU A 883 2.25 0.10 -30.19
N ALA A 884 1.13 0.48 -29.57
CA ALA A 884 -0.21 0.35 -30.12
C ALA A 884 -0.37 1.18 -31.42
N LEU A 885 0.14 2.43 -31.43
CA LEU A 885 0.15 3.28 -32.61
C LEU A 885 0.95 2.65 -33.74
N VAL A 886 2.20 2.24 -33.48
CA VAL A 886 3.09 1.62 -34.49
C VAL A 886 2.46 0.33 -35.04
N SER A 887 1.90 -0.48 -34.18
CA SER A 887 1.22 -1.73 -34.54
C SER A 887 0.03 -1.46 -35.46
N SER A 888 -0.78 -0.44 -35.18
CA SER A 888 -1.96 -0.08 -35.99
C SER A 888 -1.58 0.53 -37.35
N ILE A 889 -0.49 1.29 -37.43
CA ILE A 889 -0.07 1.98 -38.67
C ILE A 889 0.75 1.03 -39.61
N ILE A 890 1.50 0.07 -39.05
CA ILE A 890 2.45 -0.76 -39.80
C ILE A 890 1.99 -2.21 -39.82
N LEU A 891 1.77 -2.83 -38.65
CA LEU A 891 1.52 -4.28 -38.58
C LEU A 891 0.10 -4.64 -39.05
N LEU A 892 -0.91 -3.87 -38.68
CA LEU A 892 -2.30 -4.11 -39.02
C LEU A 892 -2.54 -4.12 -40.56
N PRO A 893 -2.11 -3.11 -41.36
CA PRO A 893 -2.28 -3.18 -42.82
C PRO A 893 -1.54 -4.34 -43.46
N CYS A 894 -0.38 -4.74 -42.96
CA CYS A 894 0.34 -5.93 -43.45
C CYS A 894 -0.46 -7.22 -43.20
N LEU A 895 -1.04 -7.38 -41.99
CA LEU A 895 -1.92 -8.51 -41.69
C LEU A 895 -3.17 -8.52 -42.58
N MET A 896 -3.84 -7.36 -42.74
CA MET A 896 -4.99 -7.23 -43.61
C MET A 896 -4.65 -7.62 -45.07
N SER A 897 -3.46 -7.27 -45.56
CA SER A 897 -2.95 -7.70 -46.89
C SER A 897 -2.74 -9.20 -46.98
N ILE A 898 -2.11 -9.84 -45.98
CA ILE A 898 -1.87 -11.31 -45.95
C ILE A 898 -3.19 -12.08 -45.98
N PHE A 899 -4.15 -11.64 -45.19
CA PHE A 899 -5.46 -12.30 -45.10
C PHE A 899 -6.43 -11.93 -46.22
N GLY A 900 -5.97 -11.19 -47.25
CA GLY A 900 -6.78 -10.87 -48.41
C GLY A 900 -7.96 -9.92 -48.13
N LEU A 901 -7.88 -9.11 -47.07
CA LEU A 901 -8.89 -8.14 -46.67
C LEU A 901 -8.77 -6.85 -47.51
N ILE A 902 -7.59 -6.55 -48.05
CA ILE A 902 -7.33 -5.47 -48.99
C ILE A 902 -7.32 -6.06 -50.40
N PRO A 903 -8.03 -5.44 -51.38
CA PRO A 903 -8.02 -5.93 -52.78
C PRO A 903 -6.58 -5.97 -53.33
N LYS A 904 -6.22 -7.08 -54.00
CA LYS A 904 -4.96 -7.15 -54.75
C LYS A 904 -5.14 -6.39 -56.05
N GLU A 905 -4.11 -5.69 -56.48
CA GLU A 905 -4.05 -5.17 -57.85
C GLU A 905 -4.25 -6.33 -58.81
N GLU A 906 -5.29 -6.28 -59.64
CA GLU A 906 -5.31 -7.16 -60.84
C GLU A 906 -4.13 -6.74 -61.69
N SER A 907 -3.08 -7.57 -61.72
CA SER A 907 -2.00 -7.39 -62.65
C SER A 907 -2.63 -7.39 -64.06
N SER A 908 -2.75 -6.17 -64.63
CA SER A 908 -3.04 -6.04 -66.03
C SER A 908 -1.88 -6.69 -66.77
N VAL A 909 -2.12 -7.96 -67.12
CA VAL A 909 -1.28 -8.66 -68.13
C VAL A 909 -1.52 -8.06 -69.49
#